data_a1189c49a2c5a4fc80ead3713a30ace8
#
_entry.id   a1189c49a2c5a4fc80ead3713a30ace8
#
_cell.length_a   1.000
_cell.length_b   1.000
_cell.length_c   1.000
_cell.angle_alpha   90.00
_cell.angle_beta   90.00
_cell.angle_gamma   90.00
#
_symmetry.space_group_name_H-M   'P 1'
#
loop_
_entity.id
_entity.type
_entity.pdbx_description
1 polymer ?
#
loop_
_entity_poly.entity_id
_entity_poly.type
_entity_poly.pdbx_seq_one_letter_code
_entity_poly.pdbx_strand_id
1 'polypeptide(L)'
;ASDVYKRQALYRPCEKVMDAAGNVVSEIKAVGYCLPTADNLRYDMRGRWSRSAKHGIQFEVEGFDEVIVPSKEGVIAYLCSGQIKGIGPKTAEKIYAMFGQNTLTVLDHEPEQLLAVSGISKTKLKKICDSYLASRGARDVVAFLAPHGVTPNRAVKLYKQYGEHTMDIVRNHPYRLCEMVGIGFKTADRIAVSMGFDPLSPERVDEGLIFTLTDAELKGHLCMEKHSFLKQCLKLLDTEGLTEEMLAVRASRMLESGRLASYDRQVYRAVTARTEQSLAWAVYRMLTYEKAGSHVNIDTEISAEEKKQGIQLASEQRHAVTTALTSQLSVITGGPGTGKTLIQRFLLDIYRRKNRGAKIICCAPTGRAARRMEQSTGFPATTIHKALGLLAGEDGDYCEPEMLDADLIVVDEVSMMDIYLANHLFRSVPHGSQLVLIGDADQLPSVGPGAVLSEIIACGAVPVVRLDRIFRQSYGSRIAANAKLIRHGNLSLEYGEDFQFYDSCDMSASAQQIETLYLQETARYGVDNVALLTPYRQKTETGVNALNERLREKLNPQDGKKPEVAYRKRIYRLGDKVMQIKNCEDISNGDIGYITSVTRDDTDSVLTVDFGDGRIAEYDGSDLEMLDLAYASTIHKSQGSEYKSVIINLQCAHAVMLVRPLVYTAITRAKERVLIVGERRALCIAIKRTDTEQRGTMLSARIKELISNVKGDHYNGNLAQ
;
A
#
# COMPACT_ATOMS: atom_id res chain seq x y z
N ALA A 1 0.74 -0.40 -23.58
CA ALA A 1 1.38 0.26 -22.45
C ALA A 1 2.77 0.81 -22.74
N SER A 2 3.39 0.49 -23.89
CA SER A 2 4.72 0.97 -24.29
C SER A 2 4.75 2.41 -24.83
N ASP A 3 3.62 2.96 -25.25
CA ASP A 3 3.57 4.28 -25.90
C ASP A 3 3.51 5.50 -24.97
N VAL A 4 3.39 5.31 -23.67
CA VAL A 4 3.19 6.42 -22.71
C VAL A 4 4.44 7.30 -22.52
N TYR A 5 5.61 6.81 -22.88
CA TYR A 5 6.89 7.53 -22.71
C TYR A 5 7.57 7.91 -24.01
N LYS A 6 7.06 7.46 -25.15
CA LYS A 6 7.52 7.91 -26.47
C LYS A 6 6.88 9.28 -26.72
N ARG A 7 7.71 10.32 -26.74
CA ARG A 7 7.28 11.71 -26.96
C ARG A 7 7.68 12.16 -28.35
N GLN A 8 6.92 13.11 -28.87
CA GLN A 8 7.26 13.86 -30.06
C GLN A 8 7.59 15.28 -29.61
N ALA A 9 8.73 15.79 -30.06
CA ALA A 9 9.15 17.17 -29.82
C ALA A 9 9.70 17.79 -31.10
N LEU A 10 9.62 19.10 -31.18
CA LEU A 10 10.16 19.90 -32.29
C LEU A 10 11.46 20.57 -31.85
N TYR A 11 12.53 20.36 -32.63
CA TYR A 11 13.82 20.93 -32.37
C TYR A 11 14.29 21.77 -33.58
N ARG A 12 14.99 22.84 -33.33
CA ARG A 12 15.68 23.62 -34.38
C ARG A 12 17.12 23.13 -34.49
N PRO A 13 17.53 22.66 -35.68
CA PRO A 13 18.93 22.29 -35.87
C PRO A 13 19.85 23.50 -35.76
N CYS A 14 20.98 23.34 -35.07
CA CYS A 14 22.02 24.37 -34.95
C CYS A 14 22.90 24.47 -36.19
N GLU A 15 22.88 23.40 -37.03
CA GLU A 15 23.62 23.29 -38.29
C GLU A 15 22.70 22.87 -39.43
N LYS A 16 23.18 22.95 -40.68
CA LYS A 16 22.39 22.46 -41.82
C LYS A 16 22.22 20.94 -41.75
N VAL A 17 21.01 20.49 -41.44
CA VAL A 17 20.63 19.07 -41.41
C VAL A 17 19.74 18.74 -42.59
N MET A 18 20.01 17.62 -43.27
CA MET A 18 19.19 17.10 -44.35
C MET A 18 18.31 15.95 -43.84
N ASP A 19 17.08 15.90 -44.28
CA ASP A 19 16.17 14.78 -43.99
C ASP A 19 16.49 13.53 -44.85
N ALA A 20 15.75 12.45 -44.63
CA ALA A 20 15.93 11.22 -45.41
C ALA A 20 15.65 11.37 -46.94
N ALA A 21 15.07 12.47 -47.36
CA ALA A 21 14.80 12.80 -48.76
C ALA A 21 15.84 13.81 -49.35
N GLY A 22 16.83 14.23 -48.55
CA GLY A 22 17.87 15.17 -48.97
C GLY A 22 17.47 16.65 -48.88
N ASN A 23 16.36 16.99 -48.24
CA ASN A 23 15.94 18.38 -48.09
C ASN A 23 16.54 18.98 -46.80
N VAL A 24 16.94 20.27 -46.87
CA VAL A 24 17.37 21.00 -45.68
C VAL A 24 16.16 21.32 -44.83
N VAL A 25 16.18 20.88 -43.55
CA VAL A 25 15.08 21.07 -42.61
C VAL A 25 15.40 22.19 -41.63
N SER A 26 14.42 23.09 -41.43
CA SER A 26 14.49 24.16 -40.44
C SER A 26 13.96 23.74 -39.07
N GLU A 27 13.18 22.69 -39.00
CA GLU A 27 12.65 22.08 -37.77
C GLU A 27 12.66 20.56 -37.88
N ILE A 28 13.15 19.88 -36.85
CA ILE A 28 13.22 18.45 -36.80
C ILE A 28 12.10 17.93 -35.88
N LYS A 29 11.21 17.15 -36.42
CA LYS A 29 10.27 16.31 -35.62
C LYS A 29 11.03 15.14 -35.05
N ALA A 30 11.43 15.23 -33.80
CA ALA A 30 12.08 14.13 -33.11
C ALA A 30 11.06 13.28 -32.36
N VAL A 31 11.22 11.95 -32.42
CA VAL A 31 10.41 10.98 -31.70
C VAL A 31 11.36 10.08 -30.94
N GLY A 32 11.17 9.97 -29.64
CA GLY A 32 12.05 9.18 -28.79
C GLY A 32 11.54 9.07 -27.36
N TYR A 33 12.28 8.31 -26.59
CA TYR A 33 12.00 8.16 -25.16
C TYR A 33 12.72 9.27 -24.38
N CYS A 34 12.01 9.88 -23.42
CA CYS A 34 12.57 10.89 -22.52
C CYS A 34 13.20 12.09 -23.23
N LEU A 35 12.70 12.47 -24.41
CA LEU A 35 13.20 13.65 -25.12
C LEU A 35 13.21 14.86 -24.19
N PRO A 36 14.31 15.62 -24.17
CA PRO A 36 14.42 16.82 -23.35
C PRO A 36 13.39 17.86 -23.78
N THR A 37 12.81 18.55 -22.80
CA THR A 37 11.76 19.56 -23.04
C THR A 37 12.15 20.94 -22.53
N ALA A 38 13.39 21.11 -22.05
CA ALA A 38 13.85 22.40 -21.58
C ALA A 38 14.19 23.31 -22.77
N ASP A 39 13.63 24.51 -22.77
CA ASP A 39 13.90 25.53 -23.79
C ASP A 39 15.31 26.07 -23.65
N ASN A 40 15.90 26.47 -24.79
CA ASN A 40 17.22 27.13 -24.89
C ASN A 40 18.43 26.26 -24.50
N LEU A 41 18.29 24.94 -24.43
CA LEU A 41 19.43 24.03 -24.31
C LEU A 41 19.79 23.42 -25.67
N ARG A 42 21.07 23.08 -25.84
CA ARG A 42 21.58 22.36 -27.01
C ARG A 42 21.70 20.87 -26.69
N TYR A 43 21.30 20.05 -27.66
CA TYR A 43 21.39 18.60 -27.54
C TYR A 43 22.08 18.04 -28.79
N ASP A 44 23.05 17.16 -28.58
CA ASP A 44 23.61 16.32 -29.64
C ASP A 44 22.83 15.02 -29.69
N MET A 45 22.00 14.88 -30.76
CA MET A 45 21.06 13.76 -30.89
C MET A 45 21.56 12.72 -31.87
N ARG A 46 21.59 11.48 -31.47
CA ARG A 46 21.91 10.31 -32.30
C ARG A 46 20.65 9.52 -32.58
N GLY A 47 20.46 9.10 -33.82
CA GLY A 47 19.29 8.34 -34.22
C GLY A 47 19.21 8.19 -35.72
N ARG A 48 18.06 7.83 -36.24
CA ARG A 48 17.82 7.59 -37.66
C ARG A 48 16.56 8.30 -38.14
N TRP A 49 16.57 8.67 -39.39
CA TRP A 49 15.36 9.17 -40.05
C TRP A 49 14.40 8.03 -40.32
N SER A 50 13.13 8.21 -39.98
CA SER A 50 12.04 7.28 -40.25
C SER A 50 10.86 7.97 -40.90
N ARG A 51 10.00 7.20 -41.60
CA ARG A 51 8.78 7.71 -42.22
C ARG A 51 7.56 7.07 -41.56
N SER A 52 6.79 7.89 -40.86
CA SER A 52 5.55 7.46 -40.24
C SER A 52 4.38 7.71 -41.20
N ALA A 53 3.47 6.75 -41.37
CA ALA A 53 2.28 6.89 -42.20
C ALA A 53 1.35 8.02 -41.69
N LYS A 54 1.42 8.36 -40.42
CA LYS A 54 0.54 9.32 -39.74
C LYS A 54 1.18 10.71 -39.53
N HIS A 55 2.52 10.77 -39.45
CA HIS A 55 3.24 11.98 -39.02
C HIS A 55 4.32 12.43 -40.01
N GLY A 56 4.49 11.74 -41.14
CA GLY A 56 5.50 12.08 -42.16
C GLY A 56 6.91 11.69 -41.76
N ILE A 57 7.91 12.43 -42.27
CA ILE A 57 9.33 12.22 -41.96
C ILE A 57 9.60 12.70 -40.54
N GLN A 58 10.21 11.86 -39.74
CA GLN A 58 10.58 12.11 -38.34
C GLN A 58 11.96 11.54 -38.02
N PHE A 59 12.65 12.12 -37.05
CA PHE A 59 13.93 11.62 -36.56
C PHE A 59 13.70 10.77 -35.31
N GLU A 60 13.96 9.48 -35.39
CA GLU A 60 13.88 8.55 -34.28
C GLU A 60 15.16 8.67 -33.47
N VAL A 61 15.06 9.28 -32.28
CA VAL A 61 16.17 9.51 -31.36
C VAL A 61 16.45 8.24 -30.58
N GLU A 62 17.66 7.70 -30.74
CA GLU A 62 18.16 6.54 -30.01
C GLU A 62 18.93 6.96 -28.74
N GLY A 63 19.52 8.15 -28.76
CA GLY A 63 20.20 8.76 -27.61
C GLY A 63 20.45 10.25 -27.84
N PHE A 64 20.66 10.98 -26.76
CA PHE A 64 21.05 12.38 -26.82
C PHE A 64 21.98 12.74 -25.67
N ASP A 65 22.87 13.67 -25.92
CA ASP A 65 23.76 14.30 -24.95
C ASP A 65 23.46 15.77 -24.88
N GLU A 66 23.42 16.33 -23.67
CA GLU A 66 23.28 17.78 -23.49
C GLU A 66 24.62 18.47 -23.71
N VAL A 67 24.66 19.35 -24.70
CA VAL A 67 25.87 20.15 -25.02
C VAL A 67 25.80 21.41 -24.20
N ILE A 68 26.63 21.49 -23.17
CA ILE A 68 26.75 22.69 -22.33
C ILE A 68 27.56 23.73 -23.14
N VAL A 69 26.84 24.70 -23.70
CA VAL A 69 27.49 25.81 -24.38
C VAL A 69 28.07 26.74 -23.33
N PRO A 70 29.37 27.15 -23.40
CA PRO A 70 30.01 28.07 -22.45
C PRO A 70 29.46 29.50 -22.49
N SER A 71 28.33 29.74 -23.13
CA SER A 71 27.67 31.05 -23.15
C SER A 71 26.91 31.30 -21.85
N LYS A 72 26.74 32.57 -21.49
CA LYS A 72 25.98 32.98 -20.29
C LYS A 72 24.60 32.37 -20.27
N GLU A 73 23.87 32.43 -21.38
CA GLU A 73 22.51 31.94 -21.53
C GLU A 73 22.46 30.44 -21.40
N GLY A 74 23.42 29.71 -21.95
CA GLY A 74 23.48 28.24 -21.89
C GLY A 74 23.74 27.72 -20.48
N VAL A 75 24.66 28.34 -19.73
CA VAL A 75 24.97 27.95 -18.35
C VAL A 75 23.77 28.22 -17.42
N ILE A 76 23.15 29.40 -17.54
CA ILE A 76 21.98 29.79 -16.74
C ILE A 76 20.81 28.85 -17.06
N ALA A 77 20.55 28.56 -18.34
CA ALA A 77 19.49 27.64 -18.75
C ALA A 77 19.69 26.23 -18.18
N TYR A 78 20.93 25.72 -18.16
CA TYR A 78 21.26 24.43 -17.56
C TYR A 78 20.96 24.39 -16.04
N LEU A 79 21.46 25.42 -15.33
CA LEU A 79 21.23 25.53 -13.88
C LEU A 79 19.75 25.62 -13.52
N CYS A 80 18.92 26.21 -14.42
CA CYS A 80 17.48 26.38 -14.24
C CYS A 80 16.62 25.21 -14.79
N SER A 81 17.22 24.18 -15.38
CA SER A 81 16.51 23.11 -16.08
C SER A 81 15.61 22.24 -15.19
N GLY A 82 15.60 22.48 -13.87
CA GLY A 82 14.87 21.68 -12.88
C GLY A 82 15.55 20.36 -12.52
N GLN A 83 16.68 20.04 -13.15
CA GLN A 83 17.50 18.87 -12.82
C GLN A 83 18.33 19.13 -11.55
N ILE A 84 18.74 20.38 -11.30
CA ILE A 84 19.52 20.76 -10.12
C ILE A 84 18.57 21.37 -9.08
N LYS A 85 18.31 20.63 -8.00
CA LYS A 85 17.42 21.08 -6.94
C LYS A 85 18.03 22.26 -6.16
N GLY A 86 17.22 23.27 -5.91
CA GLY A 86 17.63 24.42 -5.11
C GLY A 86 18.24 25.60 -5.91
N ILE A 87 18.33 25.47 -7.24
CA ILE A 87 18.73 26.59 -8.10
C ILE A 87 17.53 27.03 -8.96
N GLY A 88 16.95 28.17 -8.63
CA GLY A 88 15.96 28.85 -9.47
C GLY A 88 16.64 29.97 -10.33
N PRO A 89 15.90 30.61 -11.26
CA PRO A 89 16.43 31.58 -12.19
C PRO A 89 17.30 32.71 -11.56
N LYS A 90 16.77 33.32 -10.50
CA LYS A 90 17.54 34.41 -9.77
C LYS A 90 18.80 33.88 -9.11
N THR A 91 18.81 32.61 -8.64
CA THR A 91 19.99 32.00 -8.03
C THR A 91 21.03 31.65 -9.11
N ALA A 92 20.60 31.13 -10.25
CA ALA A 92 21.46 30.81 -11.38
C ALA A 92 22.16 32.05 -11.93
N GLU A 93 21.44 33.18 -12.08
CA GLU A 93 22.00 34.47 -12.49
C GLU A 93 23.05 34.95 -11.50
N LYS A 94 22.84 34.86 -10.20
CA LYS A 94 23.81 35.23 -9.16
C LYS A 94 25.06 34.36 -9.20
N ILE A 95 24.89 33.04 -9.38
CA ILE A 95 26.00 32.10 -9.51
C ILE A 95 26.84 32.46 -10.75
N TYR A 96 26.18 32.63 -11.89
CA TYR A 96 26.89 33.01 -13.11
C TYR A 96 27.55 34.39 -13.03
N ALA A 97 26.91 35.36 -12.39
CA ALA A 97 27.50 36.69 -12.18
C ALA A 97 28.80 36.65 -11.35
N MET A 98 28.92 35.68 -10.44
CA MET A 98 30.10 35.53 -9.58
C MET A 98 31.21 34.71 -10.25
N PHE A 99 30.87 33.62 -10.93
CA PHE A 99 31.85 32.66 -11.45
C PHE A 99 32.01 32.67 -12.97
N GLY A 100 31.10 33.34 -13.70
CA GLY A 100 31.15 33.43 -15.14
C GLY A 100 31.20 32.08 -15.85
N GLN A 101 32.10 31.96 -16.80
CA GLN A 101 32.34 30.73 -17.57
C GLN A 101 32.87 29.56 -16.69
N ASN A 102 33.47 29.87 -15.53
CA ASN A 102 33.98 28.85 -14.60
C ASN A 102 32.90 28.23 -13.69
N THR A 103 31.64 28.64 -13.83
CA THR A 103 30.53 28.16 -12.98
C THR A 103 30.45 26.64 -12.90
N LEU A 104 30.59 25.95 -14.02
CA LEU A 104 30.54 24.49 -14.06
C LEU A 104 31.77 23.83 -13.45
N THR A 105 32.96 24.44 -13.67
CA THR A 105 34.22 23.98 -13.07
C THR A 105 34.18 24.10 -11.54
N VAL A 106 33.58 25.19 -11.04
CA VAL A 106 33.37 25.36 -9.58
C VAL A 106 32.43 24.33 -9.02
N LEU A 107 31.32 24.02 -9.73
CA LEU A 107 30.39 22.94 -9.31
C LEU A 107 31.05 21.55 -9.34
N ASP A 108 31.95 21.30 -10.29
CA ASP A 108 32.64 20.02 -10.44
C ASP A 108 33.77 19.80 -9.41
N HIS A 109 34.50 20.86 -9.05
CA HIS A 109 35.74 20.70 -8.29
C HIS A 109 35.76 21.43 -6.94
N GLU A 110 35.05 22.56 -6.81
CA GLU A 110 35.11 23.42 -5.64
C GLU A 110 33.71 23.96 -5.24
N PRO A 111 32.69 23.09 -5.06
CA PRO A 111 31.30 23.51 -4.83
C PRO A 111 31.12 24.36 -3.56
N GLU A 112 32.05 24.31 -2.61
CA GLU A 112 32.02 25.13 -1.40
C GLU A 112 32.11 26.64 -1.70
N GLN A 113 32.70 27.05 -2.82
CA GLN A 113 32.73 28.45 -3.24
C GLN A 113 31.33 29.02 -3.48
N LEU A 114 30.32 28.18 -3.76
CA LEU A 114 28.93 28.63 -3.91
C LEU A 114 28.37 29.23 -2.61
N LEU A 115 28.96 28.95 -1.44
CA LEU A 115 28.56 29.59 -0.18
C LEU A 115 28.77 31.12 -0.18
N ALA A 116 29.63 31.63 -1.06
CA ALA A 116 29.81 33.08 -1.25
C ALA A 116 28.61 33.73 -1.98
N VAL A 117 27.73 32.92 -2.63
CA VAL A 117 26.56 33.43 -3.34
C VAL A 117 25.42 33.69 -2.35
N SER A 118 24.94 34.93 -2.32
CA SER A 118 23.82 35.33 -1.44
C SER A 118 22.57 34.46 -1.67
N GLY A 119 22.14 33.76 -0.64
CA GLY A 119 20.96 32.87 -0.66
C GLY A 119 21.28 31.37 -0.83
N ILE A 120 22.57 30.99 -0.75
CA ILE A 120 23.02 29.61 -0.67
C ILE A 120 23.53 29.32 0.74
N SER A 121 22.75 28.55 1.52
CA SER A 121 23.17 28.05 2.84
C SER A 121 23.91 26.72 2.69
N LYS A 122 24.59 26.25 3.76
CA LYS A 122 25.25 24.92 3.77
C LYS A 122 24.31 23.77 3.43
N THR A 123 23.06 23.83 3.91
CA THR A 123 22.02 22.83 3.62
C THR A 123 21.56 22.87 2.18
N LYS A 124 21.43 24.09 1.61
CA LYS A 124 21.09 24.29 0.21
C LYS A 124 22.24 23.88 -0.71
N LEU A 125 23.48 24.16 -0.34
CA LEU A 125 24.67 23.71 -1.08
C LEU A 125 24.70 22.18 -1.17
N LYS A 126 24.47 21.46 -0.07
CA LYS A 126 24.41 20.00 -0.08
C LYS A 126 23.36 19.49 -1.07
N LYS A 127 22.15 20.04 -1.05
CA LYS A 127 21.08 19.68 -2.01
C LYS A 127 21.48 19.96 -3.47
N ILE A 128 22.17 21.06 -3.72
CA ILE A 128 22.68 21.41 -5.06
C ILE A 128 23.73 20.39 -5.50
N CYS A 129 24.73 20.10 -4.68
CA CYS A 129 25.79 19.15 -5.01
C CYS A 129 25.26 17.74 -5.25
N ASP A 130 24.39 17.25 -4.35
CA ASP A 130 23.79 15.90 -4.47
C ASP A 130 22.99 15.78 -5.77
N SER A 131 22.19 16.79 -6.12
CA SER A 131 21.39 16.77 -7.34
C SER A 131 22.23 16.99 -8.61
N TYR A 132 23.29 17.79 -8.55
CA TYR A 132 24.21 18.02 -9.66
C TYR A 132 24.99 16.74 -10.00
N LEU A 133 25.60 16.10 -9.00
CA LEU A 133 26.31 14.81 -9.19
C LEU A 133 25.37 13.71 -9.69
N ALA A 134 24.19 13.63 -9.11
CA ALA A 134 23.17 12.66 -9.52
C ALA A 134 22.66 12.90 -10.96
N SER A 135 22.60 14.14 -11.42
CA SER A 135 22.16 14.45 -12.77
C SER A 135 23.21 14.08 -13.83
N ARG A 136 24.50 14.17 -13.51
CA ARG A 136 25.58 13.89 -14.45
C ARG A 136 25.74 12.38 -14.74
N GLY A 137 25.81 11.54 -13.72
CA GLY A 137 25.97 10.09 -13.91
C GLY A 137 24.66 9.36 -14.23
N ALA A 138 23.54 9.80 -13.69
CA ALA A 138 22.24 9.20 -13.98
C ALA A 138 21.79 9.46 -15.44
N ARG A 139 22.28 10.50 -16.10
CA ARG A 139 21.93 10.82 -17.48
C ARG A 139 22.24 9.67 -18.44
N ASP A 140 23.42 9.08 -18.33
CA ASP A 140 23.84 7.98 -19.21
C ASP A 140 23.03 6.71 -18.95
N VAL A 141 22.71 6.43 -17.69
CA VAL A 141 21.85 5.32 -17.29
C VAL A 141 20.41 5.54 -17.79
N VAL A 142 19.89 6.76 -17.71
CA VAL A 142 18.56 7.11 -18.25
C VAL A 142 18.53 6.93 -19.77
N ALA A 143 19.51 7.44 -20.48
CA ALA A 143 19.60 7.31 -21.93
C ALA A 143 19.68 5.86 -22.37
N PHE A 144 20.44 5.03 -21.65
CA PHE A 144 20.58 3.60 -21.94
C PHE A 144 19.29 2.81 -21.65
N LEU A 145 18.63 3.07 -20.53
CA LEU A 145 17.46 2.30 -20.11
C LEU A 145 16.13 2.79 -20.69
N ALA A 146 16.06 4.00 -21.22
CA ALA A 146 14.85 4.57 -21.80
C ALA A 146 14.27 3.75 -22.97
N PRO A 147 15.08 3.29 -23.94
CA PRO A 147 14.59 2.42 -25.03
C PRO A 147 13.99 1.11 -24.53
N HIS A 148 14.45 0.64 -23.36
CA HIS A 148 13.95 -0.59 -22.72
C HIS A 148 12.72 -0.36 -21.84
N GLY A 149 12.14 0.86 -21.85
CA GLY A 149 10.89 1.18 -21.16
C GLY A 149 11.04 1.44 -19.65
N VAL A 150 12.26 1.72 -19.19
CA VAL A 150 12.53 2.18 -17.82
C VAL A 150 12.30 3.69 -17.73
N THR A 151 11.51 4.12 -16.74
CA THR A 151 11.25 5.55 -16.55
C THR A 151 12.48 6.26 -15.99
N PRO A 152 12.69 7.56 -16.28
CA PRO A 152 13.82 8.33 -15.77
C PRO A 152 14.00 8.23 -14.26
N ASN A 153 12.89 8.35 -13.51
CA ASN A 153 12.93 8.26 -12.05
C ASN A 153 13.45 6.91 -11.54
N ARG A 154 13.17 5.80 -12.26
CA ARG A 154 13.70 4.49 -11.92
C ARG A 154 15.18 4.37 -12.26
N ALA A 155 15.59 4.89 -13.42
CA ALA A 155 16.99 4.92 -13.82
C ALA A 155 17.85 5.76 -12.85
N VAL A 156 17.34 6.88 -12.37
CA VAL A 156 18.00 7.70 -11.33
C VAL A 156 18.11 6.95 -10.00
N LYS A 157 17.06 6.20 -9.61
CA LYS A 157 17.13 5.36 -8.40
C LYS A 157 18.17 4.25 -8.53
N LEU A 158 18.28 3.62 -9.72
CA LEU A 158 19.32 2.63 -10.01
C LEU A 158 20.72 3.24 -9.85
N TYR A 159 20.93 4.43 -10.40
CA TYR A 159 22.21 5.12 -10.27
C TYR A 159 22.53 5.49 -8.82
N LYS A 160 21.53 5.92 -8.04
CA LYS A 160 21.71 6.18 -6.60
C LYS A 160 22.15 4.94 -5.81
N GLN A 161 21.66 3.77 -6.18
CA GLN A 161 21.95 2.52 -5.49
C GLN A 161 23.29 1.90 -5.90
N TYR A 162 23.61 1.90 -7.20
CA TYR A 162 24.77 1.19 -7.75
C TYR A 162 25.90 2.13 -8.23
N GLY A 163 25.64 3.45 -8.24
CA GLY A 163 26.61 4.45 -8.70
C GLY A 163 27.10 4.20 -10.13
N GLU A 164 28.40 4.32 -10.34
CA GLU A 164 29.04 4.10 -11.64
C GLU A 164 28.96 2.64 -12.13
N HIS A 165 28.72 1.68 -11.23
CA HIS A 165 28.55 0.27 -11.59
C HIS A 165 27.19 -0.05 -12.21
N THR A 166 26.26 0.91 -12.25
CA THR A 166 24.89 0.69 -12.75
C THR A 166 24.88 0.14 -14.16
N MET A 167 25.69 0.70 -15.05
CA MET A 167 25.77 0.28 -16.46
C MET A 167 26.34 -1.12 -16.61
N ASP A 168 27.32 -1.48 -15.80
CA ASP A 168 27.93 -2.80 -15.78
C ASP A 168 26.95 -3.86 -15.27
N ILE A 169 26.25 -3.57 -14.17
CA ILE A 169 25.21 -4.44 -13.60
C ILE A 169 24.08 -4.66 -14.61
N VAL A 170 23.58 -3.59 -15.25
CA VAL A 170 22.50 -3.75 -16.24
C VAL A 170 22.93 -4.56 -17.44
N ARG A 171 24.17 -4.41 -17.89
CA ARG A 171 24.72 -5.14 -19.06
C ARG A 171 25.05 -6.60 -18.77
N ASN A 172 25.57 -6.90 -17.58
CA ASN A 172 26.10 -8.23 -17.27
C ASN A 172 25.18 -9.05 -16.36
N HIS A 173 24.39 -8.39 -15.50
CA HIS A 173 23.51 -8.99 -14.50
C HIS A 173 22.14 -8.30 -14.43
N PRO A 174 21.37 -8.24 -15.54
CA PRO A 174 20.13 -7.46 -15.61
C PRO A 174 19.07 -7.90 -14.59
N TYR A 175 19.10 -9.13 -14.12
CA TYR A 175 18.14 -9.65 -13.14
C TYR A 175 18.42 -9.15 -11.72
N ARG A 176 19.58 -8.60 -11.42
CA ARG A 176 19.83 -7.88 -10.16
C ARG A 176 18.95 -6.63 -10.03
N LEU A 177 18.41 -6.12 -11.12
CA LEU A 177 17.40 -5.05 -11.09
C LEU A 177 16.14 -5.45 -10.34
N CYS A 178 15.85 -6.74 -10.17
CA CYS A 178 14.71 -7.24 -9.40
C CYS A 178 14.85 -6.98 -7.89
N GLU A 179 16.05 -6.73 -7.40
CA GLU A 179 16.33 -6.38 -6.00
C GLU A 179 15.78 -4.97 -5.66
N MET A 180 15.52 -4.16 -6.68
CA MET A 180 15.05 -2.78 -6.48
C MET A 180 13.54 -2.65 -6.33
N VAL A 181 13.14 -1.84 -5.37
CA VAL A 181 11.73 -1.46 -5.20
C VAL A 181 11.20 -0.74 -6.46
N GLY A 182 10.24 -1.37 -7.12
CA GLY A 182 9.58 -0.83 -8.30
C GLY A 182 10.10 -1.33 -9.65
N ILE A 183 11.15 -2.18 -9.68
CA ILE A 183 11.55 -2.92 -10.87
C ILE A 183 11.29 -4.41 -10.63
N GLY A 184 10.16 -4.90 -11.13
CA GLY A 184 9.83 -6.31 -11.04
C GLY A 184 10.44 -7.12 -12.21
N PHE A 185 10.44 -8.44 -12.06
CA PHE A 185 10.95 -9.42 -13.03
C PHE A 185 10.57 -9.10 -14.48
N LYS A 186 9.29 -8.79 -14.75
CA LYS A 186 8.82 -8.48 -16.12
C LYS A 186 9.53 -7.29 -16.77
N THR A 187 10.00 -6.34 -15.98
CA THR A 187 10.75 -5.19 -16.51
C THR A 187 12.21 -5.57 -16.72
N ALA A 188 12.83 -6.23 -15.76
CA ALA A 188 14.20 -6.73 -15.86
C ALA A 188 14.34 -7.75 -17.01
N ASP A 189 13.40 -8.67 -17.16
CA ASP A 189 13.35 -9.67 -18.21
C ASP A 189 13.24 -9.04 -19.61
N ARG A 190 12.40 -8.02 -19.76
CA ARG A 190 12.29 -7.26 -21.01
C ARG A 190 13.62 -6.58 -21.38
N ILE A 191 14.31 -6.00 -20.41
CA ILE A 191 15.64 -5.40 -20.61
C ILE A 191 16.62 -6.48 -21.03
N ALA A 192 16.73 -7.57 -20.29
CA ALA A 192 17.63 -8.67 -20.57
C ALA A 192 17.42 -9.28 -21.97
N VAL A 193 16.19 -9.60 -22.32
CA VAL A 193 15.83 -10.16 -23.64
C VAL A 193 16.13 -9.16 -24.75
N SER A 194 15.85 -7.86 -24.58
CA SER A 194 16.17 -6.84 -25.57
C SER A 194 17.67 -6.61 -25.75
N MET A 195 18.49 -7.01 -24.79
CA MET A 195 19.95 -6.99 -24.83
C MET A 195 20.55 -8.31 -25.35
N GLY A 196 19.72 -9.30 -25.73
CA GLY A 196 20.17 -10.55 -26.27
C GLY A 196 20.61 -11.61 -25.24
N PHE A 197 20.18 -11.49 -23.99
CA PHE A 197 20.43 -12.51 -22.98
C PHE A 197 19.74 -13.83 -23.35
N ASP A 198 20.41 -14.92 -23.04
CA ASP A 198 19.87 -16.28 -23.29
C ASP A 198 18.58 -16.50 -22.48
N PRO A 199 17.45 -16.76 -23.17
CA PRO A 199 16.18 -17.05 -22.51
C PRO A 199 16.19 -18.30 -21.61
N LEU A 200 17.14 -19.18 -21.75
CA LEU A 200 17.35 -20.38 -20.93
C LEU A 200 18.41 -20.18 -19.84
N SER A 201 18.93 -18.94 -19.67
CA SER A 201 19.98 -18.68 -18.69
C SER A 201 19.52 -19.05 -17.27
N PRO A 202 20.42 -19.67 -16.48
CA PRO A 202 20.14 -20.01 -15.10
C PRO A 202 19.65 -18.84 -14.25
N GLU A 203 20.20 -17.65 -14.48
CA GLU A 203 19.83 -16.43 -13.75
C GLU A 203 18.38 -16.03 -14.03
N ARG A 204 17.94 -16.08 -15.30
CA ARG A 204 16.56 -15.84 -15.69
C ARG A 204 15.59 -16.81 -15.03
N VAL A 205 15.93 -18.09 -15.06
CA VAL A 205 15.08 -19.14 -14.49
C VAL A 205 14.95 -18.97 -12.98
N ASP A 206 16.04 -18.68 -12.28
CA ASP A 206 16.04 -18.45 -10.83
C ASP A 206 15.15 -17.28 -10.46
N GLU A 207 15.32 -16.14 -11.11
CA GLU A 207 14.51 -14.96 -10.83
C GLU A 207 13.06 -15.15 -11.27
N GLY A 208 12.79 -15.93 -12.29
CA GLY A 208 11.44 -16.36 -12.68
C GLY A 208 10.75 -17.19 -11.59
N LEU A 209 11.47 -18.12 -10.98
CA LEU A 209 11.00 -18.93 -9.85
C LEU A 209 10.69 -18.04 -8.63
N ILE A 210 11.60 -17.13 -8.26
CA ILE A 210 11.38 -16.17 -7.16
C ILE A 210 10.20 -15.27 -7.46
N PHE A 211 10.11 -14.73 -8.68
CA PHE A 211 9.03 -13.84 -9.05
C PHE A 211 7.67 -14.54 -9.04
N THR A 212 7.58 -15.81 -9.42
CA THR A 212 6.33 -16.59 -9.35
C THR A 212 5.79 -16.63 -7.92
N LEU A 213 6.65 -16.85 -6.93
CA LEU A 213 6.28 -16.81 -5.51
C LEU A 213 5.97 -15.37 -5.04
N THR A 214 6.71 -14.38 -5.51
CA THR A 214 6.44 -12.98 -5.20
C THR A 214 5.07 -12.53 -5.74
N ASP A 215 4.71 -12.95 -6.94
CA ASP A 215 3.39 -12.69 -7.53
C ASP A 215 2.26 -13.40 -6.75
N ALA A 216 2.55 -14.59 -6.22
CA ALA A 216 1.65 -15.28 -5.30
C ALA A 216 1.49 -14.54 -3.96
N GLU A 217 2.59 -14.01 -3.40
CA GLU A 217 2.52 -13.17 -2.19
C GLU A 217 1.71 -11.90 -2.40
N LEU A 218 1.83 -11.23 -3.54
CA LEU A 218 0.99 -10.08 -3.90
C LEU A 218 -0.50 -10.44 -4.01
N LYS A 219 -0.83 -11.71 -4.22
CA LYS A 219 -2.20 -12.25 -4.20
C LYS A 219 -2.62 -12.77 -2.82
N GLY A 220 -1.74 -12.67 -1.84
CA GLY A 220 -1.99 -13.04 -0.45
C GLY A 220 -1.50 -14.43 -0.03
N HIS A 221 -0.89 -15.23 -0.93
CA HIS A 221 -0.33 -16.54 -0.59
C HIS A 221 1.06 -16.38 0.04
N LEU A 222 1.43 -17.26 0.96
CA LEU A 222 2.80 -17.38 1.48
C LEU A 222 3.59 -18.46 0.76
N CYS A 223 2.88 -19.44 0.23
CA CYS A 223 3.45 -20.62 -0.44
C CYS A 223 2.57 -21.08 -1.60
N MET A 224 3.14 -21.93 -2.41
CA MET A 224 2.45 -22.62 -3.49
C MET A 224 2.76 -24.12 -3.45
N GLU A 225 1.78 -24.93 -3.83
CA GLU A 225 1.99 -26.34 -4.06
C GLU A 225 2.99 -26.53 -5.21
N LYS A 226 3.95 -27.47 -5.06
CA LYS A 226 5.12 -27.65 -5.94
C LYS A 226 4.77 -27.76 -7.43
N HIS A 227 3.78 -28.57 -7.80
CA HIS A 227 3.40 -28.75 -9.21
C HIS A 227 2.76 -27.46 -9.78
N SER A 228 1.86 -26.84 -9.03
CA SER A 228 1.23 -25.56 -9.40
C SER A 228 2.26 -24.44 -9.56
N PHE A 229 3.25 -24.40 -8.69
CA PHE A 229 4.37 -23.46 -8.74
C PHE A 229 5.18 -23.61 -10.04
N LEU A 230 5.63 -24.83 -10.36
CA LEU A 230 6.43 -25.09 -11.58
C LEU A 230 5.62 -24.77 -12.84
N LYS A 231 4.35 -25.17 -12.89
CA LYS A 231 3.45 -24.88 -14.01
C LYS A 231 3.22 -23.37 -14.21
N GLN A 232 3.07 -22.61 -13.14
CA GLN A 232 2.92 -21.16 -13.25
C GLN A 232 4.22 -20.48 -13.67
N CYS A 233 5.37 -20.95 -13.19
CA CYS A 233 6.67 -20.47 -13.62
C CYS A 233 6.92 -20.75 -15.10
N LEU A 234 6.60 -21.96 -15.58
CA LEU A 234 6.72 -22.32 -16.99
C LEU A 234 5.88 -21.37 -17.87
N LYS A 235 4.64 -21.10 -17.46
CA LYS A 235 3.76 -20.12 -18.15
C LYS A 235 4.28 -18.69 -18.09
N LEU A 236 4.95 -18.30 -17.00
CA LEU A 236 5.54 -16.95 -16.86
C LEU A 236 6.71 -16.76 -17.80
N LEU A 237 7.62 -17.73 -17.86
CA LEU A 237 8.85 -17.66 -18.64
C LEU A 237 8.59 -17.84 -20.14
N ASP A 238 7.56 -18.60 -20.54
CA ASP A 238 7.05 -18.80 -21.90
C ASP A 238 8.18 -18.91 -22.94
N THR A 239 9.09 -19.88 -22.74
CA THR A 239 10.31 -20.01 -23.52
C THR A 239 10.35 -21.38 -24.19
N GLU A 240 10.63 -21.40 -25.49
CA GLU A 240 10.78 -22.63 -26.27
C GLU A 240 11.97 -23.44 -25.72
N GLY A 241 11.79 -24.75 -25.54
CA GLY A 241 12.81 -25.65 -25.00
C GLY A 241 12.88 -25.69 -23.46
N LEU A 242 12.18 -24.84 -22.72
CA LEU A 242 12.10 -24.91 -21.26
C LEU A 242 11.06 -25.95 -20.85
N THR A 243 11.44 -26.90 -19.99
CA THR A 243 10.53 -27.94 -19.48
C THR A 243 10.32 -27.85 -17.97
N GLU A 244 9.25 -28.52 -17.49
CA GLU A 244 8.96 -28.56 -16.05
C GLU A 244 10.06 -29.27 -15.26
N GLU A 245 10.72 -30.31 -15.88
CA GLU A 245 11.83 -31.01 -15.27
C GLU A 245 13.06 -30.10 -15.09
N MET A 246 13.35 -29.24 -16.06
CA MET A 246 14.45 -28.28 -15.96
C MET A 246 14.18 -27.29 -14.82
N LEU A 247 12.95 -26.79 -14.72
CA LEU A 247 12.52 -25.93 -13.59
C LEU A 247 12.63 -26.66 -12.26
N ALA A 248 12.23 -27.92 -12.18
CA ALA A 248 12.31 -28.74 -10.96
C ALA A 248 13.75 -28.94 -10.49
N VAL A 249 14.69 -29.22 -11.43
CA VAL A 249 16.12 -29.32 -11.10
C VAL A 249 16.65 -27.98 -10.57
N ARG A 250 16.28 -26.89 -11.22
CA ARG A 250 16.73 -25.57 -10.81
C ARG A 250 16.15 -25.18 -9.44
N ALA A 251 14.86 -25.41 -9.21
CA ALA A 251 14.21 -25.18 -7.91
C ALA A 251 14.86 -26.02 -6.78
N SER A 252 15.25 -27.27 -7.07
CA SER A 252 15.97 -28.11 -6.08
C SER A 252 17.31 -27.50 -5.68
N ARG A 253 18.11 -27.01 -6.64
CA ARG A 253 19.35 -26.28 -6.32
C ARG A 253 19.13 -25.02 -5.51
N MET A 254 18.02 -24.31 -5.76
CA MET A 254 17.65 -23.12 -4.99
C MET A 254 17.18 -23.46 -3.57
N LEU A 255 16.58 -24.64 -3.36
CA LEU A 255 16.27 -25.17 -2.03
C LEU A 255 17.56 -25.50 -1.27
N GLU A 256 18.52 -26.19 -1.92
CA GLU A 256 19.82 -26.51 -1.34
C GLU A 256 20.65 -25.26 -0.96
N SER A 257 20.59 -24.22 -1.80
CA SER A 257 21.28 -22.95 -1.55
C SER A 257 20.54 -22.03 -0.55
N GLY A 258 19.36 -22.41 -0.07
CA GLY A 258 18.56 -21.62 0.86
C GLY A 258 17.92 -20.36 0.27
N ARG A 259 17.84 -20.22 -1.05
CA ARG A 259 17.09 -19.15 -1.73
C ARG A 259 15.59 -19.41 -1.74
N LEU A 260 15.20 -20.69 -1.82
CA LEU A 260 13.85 -21.18 -1.61
C LEU A 260 13.77 -22.02 -0.33
N ALA A 261 12.58 -22.25 0.16
CA ALA A 261 12.31 -23.16 1.27
C ALA A 261 11.09 -24.03 0.93
N SER A 262 11.00 -25.19 1.57
CA SER A 262 9.83 -26.07 1.43
C SER A 262 9.33 -26.53 2.80
N TYR A 263 8.01 -26.73 2.88
CA TYR A 263 7.35 -27.34 4.03
C TYR A 263 6.10 -28.10 3.53
N ASP A 264 5.98 -29.35 3.83
CA ASP A 264 4.85 -30.21 3.45
C ASP A 264 4.40 -30.04 1.99
N ARG A 265 5.32 -30.24 1.02
CA ARG A 265 5.11 -30.08 -0.43
C ARG A 265 4.81 -28.63 -0.89
N GLN A 266 4.78 -27.68 0.01
CA GLN A 266 4.65 -26.27 -0.31
C GLN A 266 6.03 -25.66 -0.51
N VAL A 267 6.13 -24.77 -1.52
CA VAL A 267 7.35 -24.02 -1.84
C VAL A 267 7.16 -22.58 -1.47
N TYR A 268 8.19 -22.00 -0.88
CA TYR A 268 8.20 -20.62 -0.35
C TYR A 268 9.43 -19.86 -0.85
N ARG A 269 9.35 -18.55 -0.81
CA ARG A 269 10.55 -17.72 -0.67
C ARG A 269 11.15 -17.98 0.73
N ALA A 270 12.47 -18.07 0.81
CA ALA A 270 13.14 -18.42 2.07
C ALA A 270 12.82 -17.45 3.22
N VAL A 271 12.71 -16.14 2.91
CA VAL A 271 12.33 -15.10 3.90
C VAL A 271 10.95 -15.35 4.45
N THR A 272 9.97 -15.61 3.58
CA THR A 272 8.56 -15.84 3.94
C THR A 272 8.39 -17.10 4.79
N ALA A 273 9.10 -18.19 4.42
CA ALA A 273 9.09 -19.42 5.22
C ALA A 273 9.63 -19.20 6.65
N ARG A 274 10.74 -18.46 6.78
CA ARG A 274 11.34 -18.12 8.08
C ARG A 274 10.39 -17.25 8.90
N THR A 275 9.73 -16.29 8.27
CA THR A 275 8.75 -15.41 8.95
C THR A 275 7.58 -16.21 9.49
N GLU A 276 6.98 -17.10 8.70
CA GLU A 276 5.87 -17.96 9.13
C GLU A 276 6.30 -18.90 10.26
N GLN A 277 7.47 -19.50 10.14
CA GLN A 277 8.04 -20.36 11.19
C GLN A 277 8.30 -19.59 12.49
N SER A 278 8.89 -18.40 12.39
CA SER A 278 9.15 -17.52 13.53
C SER A 278 7.86 -17.13 14.26
N LEU A 279 6.81 -16.79 13.51
CA LEU A 279 5.48 -16.50 14.07
C LEU A 279 4.89 -17.74 14.76
N ALA A 280 4.98 -18.92 14.14
CA ALA A 280 4.49 -20.16 14.75
C ALA A 280 5.18 -20.44 16.10
N TRP A 281 6.50 -20.26 16.19
CA TRP A 281 7.28 -20.36 17.41
C TRP A 281 6.86 -19.33 18.47
N ALA A 282 6.62 -18.08 18.05
CA ALA A 282 6.21 -17.03 18.97
C ALA A 282 4.81 -17.30 19.57
N VAL A 283 3.88 -17.79 18.76
CA VAL A 283 2.55 -18.24 19.23
C VAL A 283 2.70 -19.42 20.20
N TYR A 284 3.48 -20.43 19.82
CA TYR A 284 3.75 -21.60 20.69
C TYR A 284 4.35 -21.18 22.04
N ARG A 285 5.35 -20.30 22.06
CA ARG A 285 5.95 -19.77 23.29
C ARG A 285 4.92 -19.14 24.22
N MET A 286 3.96 -18.38 23.68
CA MET A 286 2.91 -17.75 24.47
C MET A 286 1.92 -18.79 25.02
N LEU A 287 1.61 -19.86 24.29
CA LEU A 287 0.69 -20.90 24.72
C LEU A 287 1.26 -21.80 25.80
N THR A 288 2.57 -21.99 25.83
CA THR A 288 3.27 -22.87 26.79
C THR A 288 3.77 -22.13 28.05
N TYR A 289 3.56 -20.82 28.12
CA TYR A 289 3.95 -20.04 29.29
C TYR A 289 2.98 -20.31 30.46
N GLU A 290 3.50 -20.92 31.51
CA GLU A 290 2.77 -21.13 32.75
C GLU A 290 2.79 -19.87 33.62
N LYS A 291 1.65 -19.19 33.70
CA LYS A 291 1.48 -18.05 34.60
C LYS A 291 1.25 -18.58 36.03
N ALA A 292 2.08 -18.19 36.99
CA ALA A 292 1.86 -18.47 38.42
C ALA A 292 0.43 -17.98 38.80
N GLY A 293 -0.39 -18.90 39.27
CA GLY A 293 -1.82 -18.70 39.44
C GLY A 293 -2.16 -17.57 40.44
N SER A 294 -2.94 -16.60 40.00
CA SER A 294 -3.70 -15.72 40.90
C SER A 294 -5.16 -16.20 40.92
N HIS A 295 -5.60 -16.77 42.03
CA HIS A 295 -6.99 -17.20 42.29
C HIS A 295 -7.92 -15.99 42.52
N VAL A 296 -7.99 -15.06 41.59
CA VAL A 296 -8.93 -13.96 41.69
C VAL A 296 -10.21 -14.35 40.96
N ASN A 297 -11.35 -14.23 41.66
CA ASN A 297 -12.65 -14.46 41.05
C ASN A 297 -12.97 -13.32 40.05
N ILE A 298 -12.72 -13.57 38.77
CA ILE A 298 -12.91 -12.59 37.70
C ILE A 298 -14.38 -12.23 37.53
N ASP A 299 -15.32 -13.14 37.85
CA ASP A 299 -16.76 -12.84 37.77
C ASP A 299 -17.20 -11.76 38.75
N THR A 300 -16.56 -11.66 39.93
CA THR A 300 -16.82 -10.56 40.88
C THR A 300 -16.32 -9.23 40.35
N GLU A 301 -15.18 -9.21 39.66
CA GLU A 301 -14.61 -8.02 39.03
C GLU A 301 -15.47 -7.52 37.86
N ILE A 302 -15.93 -8.43 37.01
CA ILE A 302 -16.86 -8.10 35.94
C ILE A 302 -18.17 -7.54 36.48
N SER A 303 -18.74 -8.19 37.52
CA SER A 303 -20.00 -7.72 38.12
C SER A 303 -19.85 -6.36 38.81
N ALA A 304 -18.69 -6.07 39.38
CA ALA A 304 -18.38 -4.74 39.93
C ALA A 304 -18.30 -3.67 38.84
N GLU A 305 -17.68 -3.99 37.71
CA GLU A 305 -17.57 -3.07 36.59
C GLU A 305 -18.91 -2.86 35.86
N GLU A 306 -19.74 -3.91 35.75
CA GLU A 306 -21.12 -3.80 35.25
C GLU A 306 -21.96 -2.82 36.09
N LYS A 307 -21.88 -2.94 37.42
CA LYS A 307 -22.57 -2.00 38.35
C LYS A 307 -22.06 -0.56 38.17
N LYS A 308 -20.74 -0.38 38.06
CA LYS A 308 -20.13 0.92 37.88
C LYS A 308 -20.53 1.60 36.59
N GLN A 309 -20.61 0.85 35.49
CA GLN A 309 -20.95 1.37 34.17
C GLN A 309 -22.45 1.38 33.89
N GLY A 310 -23.26 0.74 34.72
CA GLY A 310 -24.71 0.58 34.52
C GLY A 310 -25.05 -0.29 33.31
N ILE A 311 -24.14 -1.18 32.89
CA ILE A 311 -24.27 -2.03 31.70
C ILE A 311 -24.10 -3.47 32.11
N GLN A 312 -25.01 -4.35 31.67
CA GLN A 312 -24.91 -5.79 31.88
C GLN A 312 -24.37 -6.45 30.59
N LEU A 313 -23.29 -7.19 30.71
CA LEU A 313 -22.71 -7.96 29.62
C LEU A 313 -23.52 -9.22 29.32
N ALA A 314 -23.67 -9.58 28.06
CA ALA A 314 -24.19 -10.90 27.71
C ALA A 314 -23.20 -12.03 28.08
N SER A 315 -23.67 -13.25 28.15
CA SER A 315 -22.86 -14.41 28.53
C SER A 315 -21.60 -14.58 27.69
N GLU A 316 -21.71 -14.42 26.35
CA GLU A 316 -20.58 -14.49 25.42
C GLU A 316 -19.57 -13.34 25.67
N GLN A 317 -20.05 -12.14 25.98
CA GLN A 317 -19.22 -10.99 26.27
C GLN A 317 -18.48 -11.14 27.61
N ARG A 318 -19.17 -11.65 28.65
CA ARG A 318 -18.52 -11.99 29.93
C ARG A 318 -17.45 -13.05 29.73
N HIS A 319 -17.75 -14.10 28.96
CA HIS A 319 -16.78 -15.14 28.62
C HIS A 319 -15.55 -14.57 27.89
N ALA A 320 -15.75 -13.63 26.97
CA ALA A 320 -14.66 -12.96 26.26
C ALA A 320 -13.73 -12.16 27.21
N VAL A 321 -14.31 -11.39 28.13
CA VAL A 321 -13.53 -10.65 29.14
C VAL A 321 -12.78 -11.64 30.05
N THR A 322 -13.43 -12.69 30.52
CA THR A 322 -12.82 -13.73 31.36
C THR A 322 -11.64 -14.38 30.64
N THR A 323 -11.86 -14.85 29.41
CA THR A 323 -10.79 -15.49 28.60
C THR A 323 -9.60 -14.56 28.39
N ALA A 324 -9.85 -13.30 28.04
CA ALA A 324 -8.81 -12.32 27.82
C ALA A 324 -8.00 -12.00 29.08
N LEU A 325 -8.63 -12.01 30.26
CA LEU A 325 -7.95 -11.76 31.55
C LEU A 325 -7.17 -12.97 32.08
N THR A 326 -7.55 -14.19 31.66
CA THR A 326 -6.97 -15.43 32.18
C THR A 326 -5.91 -16.05 31.26
N SER A 327 -6.01 -15.77 29.96
CA SER A 327 -5.11 -16.36 28.96
C SER A 327 -3.93 -15.45 28.63
N GLN A 328 -2.77 -16.05 28.34
CA GLN A 328 -1.59 -15.33 27.88
C GLN A 328 -1.80 -14.79 26.45
N LEU A 329 -2.39 -15.62 25.60
CA LEU A 329 -2.81 -15.27 24.27
C LEU A 329 -4.29 -15.62 24.11
N SER A 330 -5.10 -14.70 23.61
CA SER A 330 -6.51 -14.96 23.32
C SER A 330 -7.00 -14.22 22.09
N VAL A 331 -8.01 -14.75 21.43
CA VAL A 331 -8.67 -14.18 20.27
C VAL A 331 -10.15 -13.92 20.58
N ILE A 332 -10.59 -12.69 20.32
CA ILE A 332 -12.01 -12.31 20.35
C ILE A 332 -12.43 -11.96 18.92
N THR A 333 -13.30 -12.76 18.34
CA THR A 333 -13.77 -12.53 16.96
C THR A 333 -15.28 -12.37 16.92
N GLY A 334 -15.75 -11.47 16.06
CA GLY A 334 -17.19 -11.25 15.88
C GLY A 334 -17.45 -10.12 14.91
N GLY A 335 -18.64 -10.12 14.33
CA GLY A 335 -19.09 -9.10 13.40
C GLY A 335 -19.22 -7.71 14.04
N PRO A 336 -19.51 -6.69 13.24
CA PRO A 336 -19.77 -5.35 13.76
C PRO A 336 -21.05 -5.35 14.61
N GLY A 337 -21.05 -4.53 15.67
CA GLY A 337 -22.19 -4.44 16.57
C GLY A 337 -22.33 -5.56 17.59
N THR A 338 -21.39 -6.49 17.66
CA THR A 338 -21.38 -7.58 18.68
C THR A 338 -20.81 -7.11 20.04
N GLY A 339 -20.36 -5.87 20.13
CA GLY A 339 -19.88 -5.28 21.37
C GLY A 339 -18.39 -5.46 21.62
N LYS A 340 -17.57 -5.72 20.60
CA LYS A 340 -16.10 -5.80 20.73
C LYS A 340 -15.51 -4.61 21.47
N THR A 341 -15.92 -3.40 21.12
CA THR A 341 -15.46 -2.16 21.76
C THR A 341 -15.86 -2.08 23.24
N LEU A 342 -17.05 -2.57 23.59
CA LEU A 342 -17.50 -2.64 24.98
C LEU A 342 -16.62 -3.62 25.77
N ILE A 343 -16.34 -4.78 25.19
CA ILE A 343 -15.45 -5.81 25.78
C ILE A 343 -14.05 -5.24 25.99
N GLN A 344 -13.50 -4.51 25.01
CA GLN A 344 -12.19 -3.84 25.14
C GLN A 344 -12.18 -2.90 26.35
N ARG A 345 -13.20 -2.06 26.49
CA ARG A 345 -13.29 -1.10 27.61
C ARG A 345 -13.37 -1.83 28.94
N PHE A 346 -14.23 -2.83 29.08
CA PHE A 346 -14.34 -3.66 30.29
C PHE A 346 -13.03 -4.33 30.64
N LEU A 347 -12.38 -4.97 29.65
CA LEU A 347 -11.09 -5.62 29.80
C LEU A 347 -10.03 -4.64 30.35
N LEU A 348 -9.89 -3.48 29.70
CA LEU A 348 -8.87 -2.50 30.06
C LEU A 348 -9.12 -1.88 31.44
N ASP A 349 -10.37 -1.53 31.76
CA ASP A 349 -10.74 -0.96 33.06
C ASP A 349 -10.51 -1.97 34.22
N ILE A 350 -10.90 -3.22 34.04
CA ILE A 350 -10.69 -4.29 35.02
C ILE A 350 -9.19 -4.56 35.18
N TYR A 351 -8.46 -4.67 34.07
CA TYR A 351 -7.02 -4.96 34.12
C TYR A 351 -6.23 -3.88 34.85
N ARG A 352 -6.50 -2.60 34.53
CA ARG A 352 -5.86 -1.43 35.19
C ARG A 352 -6.18 -1.35 36.66
N ARG A 353 -7.43 -1.64 37.05
CA ARG A 353 -7.84 -1.64 38.46
C ARG A 353 -7.16 -2.74 39.26
N LYS A 354 -7.02 -3.93 38.66
CA LYS A 354 -6.43 -5.11 39.30
C LYS A 354 -4.92 -5.03 39.40
N ASN A 355 -4.27 -4.50 38.38
CA ASN A 355 -2.82 -4.44 38.25
C ASN A 355 -2.36 -2.97 38.27
N ARG A 356 -2.28 -2.39 39.50
CA ARG A 356 -1.84 -1.00 39.65
C ARG A 356 -0.40 -0.81 39.16
N GLY A 357 -0.19 0.13 38.26
CA GLY A 357 1.11 0.39 37.64
C GLY A 357 1.45 -0.46 36.44
N ALA A 358 0.58 -1.40 36.03
CA ALA A 358 0.78 -2.18 34.82
C ALA A 358 0.79 -1.30 33.55
N LYS A 359 1.70 -1.61 32.65
CA LYS A 359 1.85 -0.97 31.36
C LYS A 359 0.93 -1.62 30.34
N ILE A 360 0.04 -0.84 29.76
CA ILE A 360 -0.95 -1.31 28.79
C ILE A 360 -0.66 -0.63 27.45
N ILE A 361 -0.52 -1.41 26.40
CA ILE A 361 -0.42 -0.93 25.03
C ILE A 361 -1.69 -1.32 24.25
N CYS A 362 -2.38 -0.30 23.70
CA CYS A 362 -3.48 -0.49 22.78
C CYS A 362 -3.00 -0.12 21.37
N CYS A 363 -3.19 -1.02 20.40
CA CYS A 363 -2.77 -0.75 19.04
C CYS A 363 -3.69 -1.37 17.99
N ALA A 364 -3.56 -0.88 16.74
CA ALA A 364 -4.30 -1.38 15.59
C ALA A 364 -3.44 -1.30 14.32
N PRO A 365 -3.76 -2.05 13.25
CA PRO A 365 -3.01 -2.00 12.00
C PRO A 365 -3.03 -0.64 11.29
N THR A 366 -4.08 0.16 11.50
CA THR A 366 -4.25 1.47 10.85
C THR A 366 -4.46 2.59 11.87
N GLY A 367 -4.05 3.82 11.50
CA GLY A 367 -4.22 4.99 12.34
C GLY A 367 -5.68 5.30 12.67
N ARG A 368 -6.60 5.07 11.73
CA ARG A 368 -8.05 5.22 11.96
C ARG A 368 -8.59 4.25 13.02
N ALA A 369 -8.20 2.98 12.92
CA ALA A 369 -8.62 1.98 13.89
C ALA A 369 -8.06 2.29 15.28
N ALA A 370 -6.79 2.73 15.35
CA ALA A 370 -6.16 3.14 16.60
C ALA A 370 -6.89 4.32 17.25
N ARG A 371 -7.15 5.41 16.52
CA ARG A 371 -7.90 6.56 17.03
C ARG A 371 -9.31 6.19 17.50
N ARG A 372 -10.00 5.33 16.73
CA ARG A 372 -11.31 4.84 17.12
C ARG A 372 -11.26 4.03 18.40
N MET A 373 -10.25 3.20 18.57
CA MET A 373 -10.00 2.45 19.79
C MET A 373 -9.79 3.41 20.97
N GLU A 374 -8.96 4.44 20.80
CA GLU A 374 -8.72 5.47 21.82
C GLU A 374 -10.01 6.22 22.20
N GLN A 375 -10.74 6.76 21.22
CA GLN A 375 -12.00 7.48 21.47
C GLN A 375 -13.05 6.63 22.20
N SER A 376 -13.10 5.35 21.92
CA SER A 376 -14.13 4.45 22.45
C SER A 376 -13.76 3.82 23.79
N THR A 377 -12.49 3.61 24.06
CA THR A 377 -11.99 2.99 25.29
C THR A 377 -11.53 4.03 26.33
N GLY A 378 -11.11 5.22 25.89
CA GLY A 378 -10.45 6.21 26.71
C GLY A 378 -9.00 5.89 27.05
N PHE A 379 -8.41 4.86 26.43
CA PHE A 379 -7.00 4.50 26.58
C PHE A 379 -6.22 4.96 25.34
N PRO A 380 -5.02 5.54 25.52
CA PRO A 380 -4.16 5.90 24.40
C PRO A 380 -3.93 4.70 23.48
N ALA A 381 -4.10 4.90 22.19
CA ALA A 381 -3.90 3.85 21.21
C ALA A 381 -3.10 4.36 20.00
N THR A 382 -2.27 3.50 19.43
CA THR A 382 -1.39 3.85 18.31
C THR A 382 -1.41 2.75 17.23
N THR A 383 -0.74 3.01 16.10
CA THR A 383 -0.57 1.93 15.11
C THR A 383 0.45 0.90 15.60
N ILE A 384 0.30 -0.36 15.17
CA ILE A 384 1.28 -1.41 15.45
C ILE A 384 2.68 -0.98 14.99
N HIS A 385 2.79 -0.36 13.81
CA HIS A 385 4.06 0.15 13.27
C HIS A 385 4.71 1.17 14.21
N LYS A 386 3.92 2.13 14.71
CA LYS A 386 4.44 3.17 15.65
C LYS A 386 4.80 2.56 17.00
N ALA A 387 4.00 1.60 17.50
CA ALA A 387 4.29 0.91 18.76
C ALA A 387 5.59 0.11 18.71
N LEU A 388 5.94 -0.42 17.53
CA LEU A 388 7.15 -1.23 17.30
C LEU A 388 8.35 -0.43 16.80
N GLY A 389 8.25 0.90 16.70
CA GLY A 389 9.32 1.73 16.14
C GLY A 389 9.59 1.49 14.63
N LEU A 390 8.69 0.78 13.93
CA LEU A 390 8.82 0.48 12.50
C LEU A 390 8.50 1.72 11.66
N LEU A 391 9.29 2.76 11.77
CA LEU A 391 9.20 3.93 10.91
C LEU A 391 9.91 3.60 9.59
N ALA A 392 9.24 3.86 8.47
CA ALA A 392 9.89 3.76 7.18
C ALA A 392 11.02 4.79 7.12
N GLY A 393 12.26 4.34 7.02
CA GLY A 393 13.38 5.18 6.63
C GLY A 393 13.16 5.72 5.21
N GLU A 394 13.87 6.78 4.81
CA GLU A 394 13.79 7.36 3.46
C GLU A 394 14.05 6.30 2.36
N ASP A 395 14.79 5.25 2.65
CA ASP A 395 15.13 4.16 1.74
C ASP A 395 14.23 2.92 1.82
N GLY A 396 13.20 2.93 2.70
CA GLY A 396 12.25 1.81 2.84
C GLY A 396 12.79 0.61 3.62
N ASP A 397 13.96 0.72 4.23
CA ASP A 397 14.50 -0.28 5.14
C ASP A 397 13.77 -0.21 6.47
N TYR A 398 13.13 -1.30 6.84
CA TYR A 398 12.50 -1.44 8.16
C TYR A 398 13.58 -1.67 9.20
N CYS A 399 13.63 -0.81 10.20
CA CYS A 399 14.40 -1.08 11.42
C CYS A 399 13.93 -2.37 12.09
N GLU A 400 14.82 -3.07 12.79
CA GLU A 400 14.38 -4.19 13.63
C GLU A 400 13.34 -3.69 14.65
N PRO A 401 12.24 -4.45 14.89
CA PRO A 401 11.19 -4.01 15.81
C PRO A 401 11.71 -3.93 17.24
N GLU A 402 11.33 -2.86 17.94
CA GLU A 402 11.64 -2.70 19.35
C GLU A 402 10.81 -3.66 20.22
N MET A 403 11.40 -4.10 21.34
CA MET A 403 10.65 -4.84 22.37
C MET A 403 9.63 -3.93 23.03
N LEU A 404 8.39 -4.39 23.11
CA LEU A 404 7.32 -3.63 23.77
C LEU A 404 7.54 -3.62 25.29
N ASP A 405 7.36 -2.45 25.90
CA ASP A 405 7.39 -2.33 27.36
C ASP A 405 5.93 -2.36 27.89
N ALA A 406 5.36 -3.56 27.98
CA ALA A 406 3.96 -3.74 28.34
C ALA A 406 3.68 -5.05 29.06
N ASP A 407 2.72 -5.03 29.98
CA ASP A 407 2.18 -6.21 30.69
C ASP A 407 0.94 -6.75 29.95
N LEU A 408 0.18 -5.88 29.33
CA LEU A 408 -0.99 -6.20 28.49
C LEU A 408 -0.92 -5.46 27.15
N ILE A 409 -1.09 -6.20 26.07
CA ILE A 409 -1.16 -5.68 24.73
C ILE A 409 -2.52 -6.06 24.14
N VAL A 410 -3.29 -5.07 23.70
CA VAL A 410 -4.58 -5.26 23.06
C VAL A 410 -4.51 -4.76 21.63
N VAL A 411 -4.78 -5.65 20.67
CA VAL A 411 -4.71 -5.35 19.25
C VAL A 411 -6.10 -5.46 18.64
N ASP A 412 -6.61 -4.35 18.09
CA ASP A 412 -7.90 -4.34 17.37
C ASP A 412 -7.70 -4.45 15.85
N GLU A 413 -8.77 -4.79 15.13
CA GLU A 413 -8.81 -4.97 13.65
C GLU A 413 -7.71 -5.93 13.12
N VAL A 414 -7.43 -7.01 13.84
CA VAL A 414 -6.37 -7.99 13.52
C VAL A 414 -6.57 -8.66 12.15
N SER A 415 -7.79 -8.67 11.59
CA SER A 415 -8.06 -9.17 10.24
C SER A 415 -7.22 -8.48 9.15
N MET A 416 -6.77 -7.25 9.41
CA MET A 416 -5.93 -6.48 8.49
C MET A 416 -4.42 -6.73 8.64
N MET A 417 -4.00 -7.54 9.62
CA MET A 417 -2.59 -7.81 9.93
C MET A 417 -2.07 -8.94 9.04
N ASP A 418 -1.02 -8.65 8.26
CA ASP A 418 -0.33 -9.65 7.44
C ASP A 418 0.71 -10.45 8.25
N ILE A 419 1.37 -11.40 7.59
CA ILE A 419 2.33 -12.31 8.25
C ILE A 419 3.57 -11.57 8.77
N TYR A 420 4.04 -10.54 8.06
CA TYR A 420 5.24 -9.80 8.44
C TYR A 420 4.98 -8.94 9.67
N LEU A 421 3.90 -8.17 9.64
CA LEU A 421 3.50 -7.32 10.77
C LEU A 421 3.17 -8.17 12.01
N ALA A 422 2.50 -9.30 11.80
CA ALA A 422 2.21 -10.26 12.88
C ALA A 422 3.50 -10.81 13.50
N ASN A 423 4.45 -11.22 12.67
CA ASN A 423 5.73 -11.74 13.16
C ASN A 423 6.50 -10.67 13.95
N HIS A 424 6.55 -9.43 13.48
CA HIS A 424 7.17 -8.34 14.22
C HIS A 424 6.48 -8.12 15.58
N LEU A 425 5.14 -8.05 15.59
CA LEU A 425 4.37 -7.87 16.82
C LEU A 425 4.66 -9.00 17.83
N PHE A 426 4.47 -10.25 17.41
CA PHE A 426 4.62 -11.40 18.33
C PHE A 426 6.06 -11.58 18.87
N ARG A 427 7.06 -11.25 18.06
CA ARG A 427 8.47 -11.25 18.52
C ARG A 427 8.75 -10.17 19.55
N SER A 428 8.06 -9.03 19.45
CA SER A 428 8.22 -7.88 20.34
C SER A 428 7.43 -7.99 21.65
N VAL A 429 6.57 -9.00 21.80
CA VAL A 429 5.83 -9.24 23.05
C VAL A 429 6.80 -9.73 24.14
N PRO A 430 6.93 -9.02 25.30
CA PRO A 430 7.77 -9.43 26.39
C PRO A 430 7.35 -10.78 26.99
N HIS A 431 8.29 -11.45 27.60
CA HIS A 431 8.00 -12.71 28.29
C HIS A 431 7.05 -12.45 29.47
N GLY A 432 5.95 -13.19 29.53
CA GLY A 432 4.94 -13.03 30.58
C GLY A 432 3.84 -12.00 30.32
N SER A 433 3.96 -11.18 29.27
CA SER A 433 2.92 -10.22 28.87
C SER A 433 1.72 -10.92 28.24
N GLN A 434 0.52 -10.37 28.44
CA GLN A 434 -0.71 -10.87 27.82
C GLN A 434 -0.95 -10.20 26.47
N LEU A 435 -1.36 -10.97 25.47
CA LEU A 435 -1.73 -10.48 24.15
C LEU A 435 -3.18 -10.86 23.84
N VAL A 436 -4.00 -9.84 23.59
CA VAL A 436 -5.41 -10.00 23.21
C VAL A 436 -5.61 -9.51 21.78
N LEU A 437 -5.99 -10.42 20.90
CA LEU A 437 -6.26 -10.16 19.50
C LEU A 437 -7.76 -10.02 19.28
N ILE A 438 -8.19 -8.89 18.72
CA ILE A 438 -9.60 -8.59 18.47
C ILE A 438 -9.80 -8.29 17.00
N GLY A 439 -10.81 -8.91 16.38
CA GLY A 439 -11.05 -8.71 14.96
C GLY A 439 -12.33 -9.37 14.47
N ASP A 440 -12.50 -9.40 13.17
CA ASP A 440 -13.61 -10.06 12.51
C ASP A 440 -13.06 -10.97 11.40
N ALA A 441 -13.12 -12.29 11.63
CA ALA A 441 -12.57 -13.29 10.71
C ALA A 441 -13.33 -13.39 9.37
N ASP A 442 -14.54 -12.83 9.29
CA ASP A 442 -15.40 -12.87 8.11
C ASP A 442 -15.23 -11.62 7.21
N GLN A 443 -14.49 -10.60 7.68
CA GLN A 443 -14.13 -9.43 6.88
C GLN A 443 -13.00 -9.74 5.88
N LEU A 444 -12.73 -8.75 5.02
CA LEU A 444 -11.58 -8.82 4.11
C LEU A 444 -10.28 -9.10 4.88
N PRO A 445 -9.49 -10.06 4.41
CA PRO A 445 -8.17 -10.31 4.99
C PRO A 445 -7.21 -9.15 4.73
N SER A 446 -6.01 -9.23 5.29
CA SER A 446 -4.92 -8.26 5.05
C SER A 446 -4.65 -8.07 3.55
N VAL A 447 -4.21 -6.87 3.17
CA VAL A 447 -3.72 -6.61 1.80
C VAL A 447 -2.40 -7.37 1.57
N GLY A 448 -1.54 -7.43 2.58
CA GLY A 448 -0.31 -8.22 2.56
C GLY A 448 -0.59 -9.73 2.67
N PRO A 449 0.46 -10.55 2.49
CA PRO A 449 0.34 -12.01 2.41
C PRO A 449 0.05 -12.66 3.76
N GLY A 450 -0.59 -13.82 3.69
CA GLY A 450 -1.00 -14.63 4.84
C GLY A 450 -2.43 -14.37 5.29
N ALA A 451 -2.89 -15.22 6.21
CA ALA A 451 -4.23 -15.20 6.78
C ALA A 451 -4.15 -15.41 8.31
N VAL A 452 -3.41 -14.53 8.99
CA VAL A 452 -2.96 -14.73 10.36
C VAL A 452 -4.12 -15.01 11.32
N LEU A 453 -5.16 -14.18 11.32
CA LEU A 453 -6.29 -14.35 12.25
C LEU A 453 -7.02 -15.68 12.04
N SER A 454 -7.34 -16.02 10.79
CA SER A 454 -8.02 -17.27 10.47
C SER A 454 -7.16 -18.49 10.76
N GLU A 455 -5.86 -18.44 10.53
CA GLU A 455 -4.91 -19.52 10.81
C GLU A 455 -4.72 -19.75 12.33
N ILE A 456 -4.62 -18.68 13.11
CA ILE A 456 -4.57 -18.75 14.58
C ILE A 456 -5.88 -19.36 15.12
N ILE A 457 -7.05 -18.99 14.56
CA ILE A 457 -8.32 -19.60 14.92
C ILE A 457 -8.36 -21.08 14.52
N ALA A 458 -7.91 -21.41 13.31
CA ALA A 458 -7.94 -22.77 12.76
C ALA A 458 -6.96 -23.73 13.45
N CYS A 459 -5.93 -23.23 14.10
CA CYS A 459 -5.00 -24.09 14.85
C CYS A 459 -5.69 -24.78 16.04
N GLY A 460 -6.76 -24.20 16.58
CA GLY A 460 -7.57 -24.78 17.68
C GLY A 460 -6.88 -24.81 19.04
N ALA A 461 -5.66 -24.28 19.14
CA ALA A 461 -4.88 -24.30 20.38
C ALA A 461 -4.97 -22.98 21.16
N VAL A 462 -5.25 -21.88 20.47
CA VAL A 462 -5.41 -20.56 21.08
C VAL A 462 -6.86 -20.44 21.60
N PRO A 463 -7.09 -19.94 22.82
CA PRO A 463 -8.43 -19.62 23.31
C PRO A 463 -9.13 -18.58 22.40
N VAL A 464 -10.26 -18.99 21.82
CA VAL A 464 -11.03 -18.16 20.88
C VAL A 464 -12.45 -17.98 21.39
N VAL A 465 -12.91 -16.74 21.52
CA VAL A 465 -14.30 -16.43 21.83
C VAL A 465 -14.96 -15.81 20.61
N ARG A 466 -16.04 -16.43 20.11
CA ARG A 466 -16.85 -15.93 19.00
C ARG A 466 -18.08 -15.21 19.54
N LEU A 467 -18.31 -13.99 19.04
CA LEU A 467 -19.44 -13.16 19.40
C LEU A 467 -20.44 -13.18 18.24
N ASP A 468 -21.52 -13.91 18.41
CA ASP A 468 -22.53 -14.07 17.34
C ASP A 468 -23.74 -13.16 17.54
N ARG A 469 -23.99 -12.65 18.77
CA ARG A 469 -25.12 -11.79 19.08
C ARG A 469 -24.80 -10.33 18.74
N ILE A 470 -25.67 -9.71 17.93
CA ILE A 470 -25.56 -8.31 17.52
C ILE A 470 -26.42 -7.43 18.45
N PHE A 471 -25.83 -6.39 19.03
CA PHE A 471 -26.48 -5.47 19.98
C PHE A 471 -26.68 -4.05 19.44
N ARG A 472 -25.98 -3.70 18.34
CA ARG A 472 -25.81 -2.33 17.86
C ARG A 472 -27.02 -1.76 17.12
N GLN A 473 -27.84 -2.62 16.55
CA GLN A 473 -28.94 -2.22 15.69
C GLN A 473 -30.27 -2.46 16.40
N SER A 474 -31.25 -1.55 16.19
CA SER A 474 -32.60 -1.74 16.69
C SER A 474 -33.13 -3.13 16.33
N TYR A 475 -33.91 -3.72 17.21
CA TYR A 475 -34.60 -5.00 16.95
C TYR A 475 -35.28 -4.89 15.58
N GLY A 476 -34.84 -5.70 14.58
CA GLY A 476 -35.38 -5.71 13.22
C GLY A 476 -34.54 -5.06 12.13
N SER A 477 -33.28 -4.63 12.39
CA SER A 477 -32.41 -4.08 11.34
C SER A 477 -32.06 -5.13 10.28
N ARG A 478 -32.38 -4.82 9.02
CA ARG A 478 -32.07 -5.67 7.86
C ARG A 478 -30.58 -5.69 7.55
N ILE A 479 -29.83 -4.68 7.95
CA ILE A 479 -28.37 -4.65 7.75
C ILE A 479 -27.72 -5.82 8.48
N ALA A 480 -28.09 -6.04 9.75
CA ALA A 480 -27.58 -7.15 10.56
C ALA A 480 -28.04 -8.51 10.04
N ALA A 481 -29.33 -8.63 9.71
CA ALA A 481 -29.90 -9.86 9.16
C ALA A 481 -29.22 -10.23 7.83
N ASN A 482 -29.07 -9.26 6.91
CA ASN A 482 -28.43 -9.48 5.62
C ASN A 482 -26.92 -9.75 5.75
N ALA A 483 -26.21 -9.08 6.67
CA ALA A 483 -24.81 -9.41 6.94
C ALA A 483 -24.63 -10.86 7.36
N LYS A 484 -25.52 -11.37 8.23
CA LYS A 484 -25.55 -12.79 8.63
C LYS A 484 -25.88 -13.70 7.45
N LEU A 485 -26.87 -13.39 6.63
CA LEU A 485 -27.22 -14.17 5.43
C LEU A 485 -26.04 -14.22 4.46
N ILE A 486 -25.41 -13.08 4.18
CA ILE A 486 -24.26 -13.00 3.28
C ILE A 486 -23.09 -13.82 3.81
N ARG A 487 -22.77 -13.73 5.10
CA ARG A 487 -21.74 -14.54 5.76
C ARG A 487 -21.92 -16.05 5.48
N HIS A 488 -23.18 -16.53 5.46
CA HIS A 488 -23.50 -17.93 5.16
C HIS A 488 -23.72 -18.21 3.66
N GLY A 489 -23.53 -17.25 2.78
CA GLY A 489 -23.71 -17.41 1.33
C GLY A 489 -25.16 -17.48 0.88
N ASN A 490 -26.08 -17.03 1.72
CA ASN A 490 -27.50 -17.00 1.41
C ASN A 490 -27.86 -15.77 0.57
N LEU A 491 -28.61 -15.97 -0.50
CA LEU A 491 -29.05 -14.93 -1.44
C LEU A 491 -30.40 -14.31 -1.10
N SER A 492 -31.15 -14.89 -0.14
CA SER A 492 -32.49 -14.40 0.24
C SER A 492 -32.39 -13.18 1.15
N LEU A 493 -31.90 -12.08 0.59
CA LEU A 493 -31.73 -10.84 1.34
C LEU A 493 -33.07 -10.12 1.55
N GLU A 494 -33.19 -9.46 2.70
CA GLU A 494 -34.35 -8.65 3.06
C GLU A 494 -34.13 -7.19 2.65
N TYR A 495 -35.11 -6.60 1.96
CA TYR A 495 -35.06 -5.21 1.50
C TYR A 495 -36.08 -4.35 2.24
N GLY A 496 -35.74 -3.08 2.47
CA GLY A 496 -36.60 -2.10 3.16
C GLY A 496 -35.90 -0.75 3.27
N GLU A 497 -36.35 0.13 4.18
CA GLU A 497 -35.83 1.50 4.27
C GLU A 497 -34.35 1.58 4.63
N ASP A 498 -33.86 0.66 5.46
CA ASP A 498 -32.48 0.60 5.94
C ASP A 498 -31.57 -0.23 5.03
N PHE A 499 -32.13 -1.00 4.06
CA PHE A 499 -31.36 -1.82 3.14
C PHE A 499 -32.03 -1.86 1.76
N GLN A 500 -31.47 -1.15 0.79
CA GLN A 500 -32.06 -0.95 -0.54
C GLN A 500 -31.11 -1.43 -1.64
N PHE A 501 -31.71 -1.91 -2.73
CA PHE A 501 -31.01 -2.31 -3.94
C PHE A 501 -31.60 -1.58 -5.16
N TYR A 502 -30.76 -0.89 -5.90
CA TYR A 502 -31.07 -0.17 -7.13
C TYR A 502 -30.44 -0.91 -8.30
N ASP A 503 -31.28 -1.61 -9.08
CA ASP A 503 -30.81 -2.41 -10.21
C ASP A 503 -30.44 -1.50 -11.38
N SER A 504 -29.21 -1.60 -11.85
CA SER A 504 -28.70 -0.81 -12.95
C SER A 504 -27.58 -1.56 -13.68
N CYS A 505 -27.81 -1.91 -14.94
CA CYS A 505 -26.86 -2.62 -15.79
C CYS A 505 -25.94 -1.68 -16.59
N ASP A 506 -26.36 -0.43 -16.80
CA ASP A 506 -25.58 0.59 -17.49
C ASP A 506 -24.70 1.37 -16.51
N MET A 507 -23.41 1.51 -16.84
CA MET A 507 -22.45 2.17 -15.96
C MET A 507 -22.70 3.67 -15.83
N SER A 508 -23.14 4.33 -16.90
CA SER A 508 -23.43 5.77 -16.87
C SER A 508 -24.69 6.05 -16.06
N ALA A 509 -25.76 5.25 -16.24
CA ALA A 509 -26.97 5.33 -15.43
C ALA A 509 -26.67 5.01 -13.95
N SER A 510 -25.82 4.01 -13.69
CA SER A 510 -25.36 3.69 -12.33
C SER A 510 -24.60 4.86 -11.68
N ALA A 511 -23.70 5.52 -12.42
CA ALA A 511 -22.96 6.67 -11.90
C ALA A 511 -23.89 7.85 -11.58
N GLN A 512 -24.91 8.10 -12.41
CA GLN A 512 -25.93 9.14 -12.18
C GLN A 512 -26.82 8.80 -10.98
N GLN A 513 -27.23 7.55 -10.84
CA GLN A 513 -28.00 7.08 -9.68
C GLN A 513 -27.20 7.21 -8.39
N ILE A 514 -25.94 6.82 -8.41
CA ILE A 514 -24.99 6.97 -7.26
C ILE A 514 -24.86 8.43 -6.88
N GLU A 515 -24.67 9.32 -7.86
CA GLU A 515 -24.56 10.77 -7.63
C GLU A 515 -25.82 11.30 -6.92
N THR A 516 -27.00 10.94 -7.43
CA THR A 516 -28.28 11.38 -6.86
C THR A 516 -28.44 10.90 -5.41
N LEU A 517 -28.19 9.60 -5.18
CA LEU A 517 -28.28 9.01 -3.84
C LEU A 517 -27.25 9.62 -2.87
N TYR A 518 -26.03 9.84 -3.35
CA TYR A 518 -24.98 10.43 -2.51
C TYR A 518 -25.34 11.85 -2.05
N LEU A 519 -25.87 12.67 -2.96
CA LEU A 519 -26.36 14.02 -2.60
C LEU A 519 -27.53 13.98 -1.63
N GLN A 520 -28.47 13.05 -1.80
CA GLN A 520 -29.59 12.87 -0.87
C GLN A 520 -29.11 12.45 0.53
N GLU A 521 -28.23 11.44 0.60
CA GLU A 521 -27.71 10.93 1.86
C GLU A 521 -26.81 11.96 2.56
N THR A 522 -25.99 12.70 1.82
CA THR A 522 -25.16 13.76 2.40
C THR A 522 -25.98 14.95 2.90
N ALA A 523 -27.08 15.29 2.25
CA ALA A 523 -28.02 16.29 2.76
C ALA A 523 -28.69 15.84 4.08
N ARG A 524 -28.91 14.51 4.25
CA ARG A 524 -29.54 13.94 5.45
C ARG A 524 -28.57 13.78 6.61
N TYR A 525 -27.36 13.32 6.35
CA TYR A 525 -26.41 12.89 7.38
C TYR A 525 -25.13 13.72 7.48
N GLY A 526 -24.88 14.60 6.52
CA GLY A 526 -23.60 15.28 6.35
C GLY A 526 -22.56 14.43 5.60
N VAL A 527 -21.62 15.09 4.92
CA VAL A 527 -20.62 14.45 4.03
C VAL A 527 -19.71 13.44 4.77
N ASP A 528 -19.45 13.66 6.07
CA ASP A 528 -18.56 12.79 6.85
C ASP A 528 -19.24 11.51 7.35
N ASN A 529 -20.55 11.48 7.36
CA ASN A 529 -21.33 10.31 7.78
C ASN A 529 -21.81 9.42 6.62
N VAL A 530 -21.44 9.77 5.38
CA VAL A 530 -21.80 9.02 4.18
C VAL A 530 -20.54 8.50 3.49
N ALA A 531 -20.53 7.19 3.18
CA ALA A 531 -19.47 6.59 2.40
C ALA A 531 -20.00 6.10 1.06
N LEU A 532 -19.27 6.36 -0.01
CA LEU A 532 -19.44 5.74 -1.31
C LEU A 532 -18.30 4.76 -1.55
N LEU A 533 -18.63 3.47 -1.66
CA LEU A 533 -17.69 2.37 -1.73
C LEU A 533 -17.80 1.64 -3.06
N THR A 534 -16.67 1.44 -3.73
CA THR A 534 -16.58 0.67 -4.97
C THR A 534 -15.39 -0.28 -4.96
N PRO A 535 -15.45 -1.44 -5.65
CA PRO A 535 -14.34 -2.39 -5.73
C PRO A 535 -13.11 -1.84 -6.47
N TYR A 536 -13.30 -1.01 -7.50
CA TYR A 536 -12.22 -0.53 -8.37
C TYR A 536 -11.89 0.95 -8.19
N ARG A 537 -10.58 1.26 -8.30
CA ARG A 537 -10.07 2.63 -8.27
C ARG A 537 -10.15 3.33 -9.64
N GLN A 538 -9.82 2.61 -10.70
CA GLN A 538 -9.73 3.10 -12.08
C GLN A 538 -10.44 2.15 -13.04
N LYS A 539 -10.52 2.50 -14.31
CA LYS A 539 -10.99 1.71 -15.46
C LYS A 539 -12.48 1.73 -15.76
N THR A 540 -13.33 2.28 -14.89
CA THR A 540 -14.78 2.37 -15.14
C THR A 540 -15.31 3.73 -14.75
N GLU A 541 -16.44 4.16 -15.34
CA GLU A 541 -17.15 5.39 -14.97
C GLU A 541 -17.66 5.38 -13.54
N THR A 542 -17.81 4.19 -12.96
CA THR A 542 -18.18 3.96 -11.56
C THR A 542 -16.99 3.61 -10.66
N GLY A 543 -15.76 3.85 -11.13
CA GLY A 543 -14.55 3.73 -10.33
C GLY A 543 -14.34 4.93 -9.39
N VAL A 544 -13.54 4.75 -8.35
CA VAL A 544 -13.26 5.79 -7.34
C VAL A 544 -12.89 7.13 -7.97
N ASN A 545 -11.98 7.14 -8.95
CA ASN A 545 -11.49 8.39 -9.52
C ASN A 545 -12.59 9.15 -10.27
N ALA A 546 -13.36 8.46 -11.13
CA ALA A 546 -14.43 9.07 -11.88
C ALA A 546 -15.56 9.59 -10.97
N LEU A 547 -15.93 8.81 -9.96
CA LEU A 547 -16.95 9.21 -8.99
C LEU A 547 -16.49 10.39 -8.12
N ASN A 548 -15.22 10.44 -7.73
CA ASN A 548 -14.67 11.56 -6.98
C ASN A 548 -14.74 12.86 -7.78
N GLU A 549 -14.38 12.85 -9.05
CA GLU A 549 -14.46 14.03 -9.92
C GLU A 549 -15.91 14.50 -10.10
N ARG A 550 -16.83 13.58 -10.38
CA ARG A 550 -18.26 13.90 -10.51
C ARG A 550 -18.84 14.52 -9.23
N LEU A 551 -18.57 13.91 -8.08
CA LEU A 551 -19.10 14.37 -6.80
C LEU A 551 -18.48 15.70 -6.37
N ARG A 552 -17.18 15.92 -6.63
CA ARG A 552 -16.55 17.21 -6.39
C ARG A 552 -17.27 18.35 -7.12
N GLU A 553 -17.55 18.17 -8.43
CA GLU A 553 -18.23 19.21 -9.20
C GLU A 553 -19.67 19.51 -8.71
N LYS A 554 -20.28 18.58 -7.96
CA LYS A 554 -21.60 18.81 -7.35
C LYS A 554 -21.51 19.42 -5.95
N LEU A 555 -20.57 18.97 -5.14
CA LEU A 555 -20.46 19.37 -3.72
C LEU A 555 -19.55 20.58 -3.52
N ASN A 556 -18.54 20.72 -4.37
CA ASN A 556 -17.58 21.81 -4.34
C ASN A 556 -17.31 22.35 -5.75
N PRO A 557 -18.34 22.92 -6.43
CA PRO A 557 -18.20 23.42 -7.81
C PRO A 557 -17.22 24.58 -7.86
N GLN A 558 -16.58 24.75 -9.02
CA GLN A 558 -15.75 25.92 -9.28
C GLN A 558 -16.65 27.14 -9.54
N ASP A 559 -16.45 28.20 -8.77
CA ASP A 559 -17.19 29.46 -8.85
C ASP A 559 -16.38 30.58 -9.53
N GLY A 560 -15.22 30.26 -10.09
CA GLY A 560 -14.28 31.21 -10.71
C GLY A 560 -13.43 31.99 -9.70
N LYS A 561 -13.68 31.85 -8.39
CA LYS A 561 -12.94 32.52 -7.32
C LYS A 561 -12.15 31.56 -6.43
N LYS A 562 -12.57 30.30 -6.38
CA LYS A 562 -11.91 29.29 -5.55
C LYS A 562 -10.52 28.98 -6.11
N PRO A 563 -9.45 29.12 -5.32
CA PRO A 563 -8.13 28.71 -5.74
C PRO A 563 -8.07 27.19 -5.91
N GLU A 564 -7.41 26.73 -6.97
CA GLU A 564 -7.20 25.32 -7.25
C GLU A 564 -5.80 25.07 -7.78
N VAL A 565 -5.27 23.87 -7.54
CA VAL A 565 -3.96 23.42 -8.02
C VAL A 565 -4.14 22.18 -8.89
N ALA A 566 -3.57 22.23 -10.08
CA ALA A 566 -3.47 21.07 -10.96
C ALA A 566 -2.15 20.35 -10.71
N TYR A 567 -2.21 19.06 -10.37
CA TYR A 567 -1.04 18.20 -10.25
C TYR A 567 -1.23 16.94 -11.09
N ARG A 568 -0.43 16.79 -12.14
CA ARG A 568 -0.59 15.72 -13.15
C ARG A 568 -2.00 15.73 -13.77
N LYS A 569 -2.78 14.67 -13.51
CA LYS A 569 -4.18 14.53 -14.00
C LYS A 569 -5.22 14.86 -12.93
N ARG A 570 -4.83 15.41 -11.79
CA ARG A 570 -5.71 15.74 -10.67
C ARG A 570 -5.78 17.23 -10.47
N ILE A 571 -6.93 17.69 -10.06
CA ILE A 571 -7.16 19.06 -9.62
C ILE A 571 -7.61 19.01 -8.18
N TYR A 572 -6.98 19.82 -7.34
CA TYR A 572 -7.34 20.01 -5.93
C TYR A 572 -7.82 21.43 -5.74
N ARG A 573 -8.95 21.60 -5.09
CA ARG A 573 -9.65 22.87 -4.91
C ARG A 573 -9.84 23.17 -3.44
N LEU A 574 -9.80 24.44 -3.05
CA LEU A 574 -10.15 24.88 -1.70
C LEU A 574 -11.51 24.29 -1.29
N GLY A 575 -11.56 23.65 -0.10
CA GLY A 575 -12.75 22.97 0.44
C GLY A 575 -12.92 21.52 -0.05
N ASP A 576 -12.03 20.97 -0.90
CA ASP A 576 -12.11 19.58 -1.28
C ASP A 576 -11.86 18.63 -0.10
N LYS A 577 -12.65 17.56 -0.05
CA LYS A 577 -12.45 16.45 0.86
C LYS A 577 -11.36 15.54 0.29
N VAL A 578 -10.28 15.34 1.03
CA VAL A 578 -9.10 14.57 0.61
C VAL A 578 -8.74 13.49 1.60
N MET A 579 -8.01 12.49 1.13
CA MET A 579 -7.48 11.38 1.91
C MET A 579 -5.98 11.28 1.75
N GLN A 580 -5.27 11.15 2.85
CA GLN A 580 -3.86 10.77 2.87
C GLN A 580 -3.69 9.35 2.36
N ILE A 581 -2.72 9.11 1.47
CA ILE A 581 -2.47 7.78 0.89
C ILE A 581 -1.11 7.17 1.23
N LYS A 582 -0.28 7.91 1.95
CA LYS A 582 1.00 7.46 2.53
C LYS A 582 1.07 7.93 3.99
N ASN A 583 1.79 7.23 4.84
CA ASN A 583 2.04 7.73 6.19
C ASN A 583 3.01 8.90 6.14
N CYS A 584 2.75 9.94 6.90
CA CYS A 584 3.61 11.11 7.06
C CYS A 584 3.44 11.64 8.49
N GLU A 585 4.51 11.70 9.27
CA GLU A 585 4.51 12.17 10.67
C GLU A 585 3.31 11.67 11.49
N ASP A 586 2.40 12.57 11.89
CA ASP A 586 1.20 12.25 12.68
C ASP A 586 -0.04 11.96 11.82
N ILE A 587 0.10 11.97 10.49
CA ILE A 587 -1.00 11.71 9.54
C ILE A 587 -0.81 10.34 8.91
N SER A 588 -1.78 9.47 9.13
CA SER A 588 -1.75 8.09 8.67
C SER A 588 -2.44 7.92 7.32
N ASN A 589 -2.00 6.88 6.58
CA ASN A 589 -2.70 6.44 5.39
C ASN A 589 -4.17 6.13 5.71
N GLY A 590 -5.07 6.75 4.94
CA GLY A 590 -6.52 6.65 5.12
C GLY A 590 -7.12 7.83 5.89
N ASP A 591 -6.35 8.72 6.51
CA ASP A 591 -6.88 9.92 7.15
C ASP A 591 -7.60 10.81 6.15
N ILE A 592 -8.74 11.32 6.55
CA ILE A 592 -9.54 12.25 5.74
C ILE A 592 -9.43 13.65 6.34
N GLY A 593 -9.22 14.62 5.46
CA GLY A 593 -9.19 16.04 5.79
C GLY A 593 -9.83 16.89 4.72
N TYR A 594 -9.80 18.20 4.96
CA TYR A 594 -10.32 19.20 4.03
C TYR A 594 -9.21 20.19 3.68
N ILE A 595 -9.16 20.60 2.41
CA ILE A 595 -8.24 21.64 1.96
C ILE A 595 -8.72 22.97 2.50
N THR A 596 -7.94 23.58 3.39
CA THR A 596 -8.25 24.84 4.08
C THR A 596 -7.55 26.05 3.47
N SER A 597 -6.45 25.83 2.75
CA SER A 597 -5.71 26.88 2.05
C SER A 597 -5.07 26.35 0.77
N VAL A 598 -5.02 27.22 -0.22
CA VAL A 598 -4.29 27.01 -1.47
C VAL A 598 -3.52 28.31 -1.75
N THR A 599 -2.22 28.28 -1.55
CA THR A 599 -1.33 29.41 -1.86
C THR A 599 -0.54 29.12 -3.12
N ARG A 600 -0.43 30.12 -3.98
CA ARG A 600 0.41 30.07 -5.18
C ARG A 600 1.52 31.09 -5.01
N ASP A 601 2.75 30.62 -4.99
CA ASP A 601 3.92 31.46 -5.18
C ASP A 601 4.42 31.31 -6.62
N ASP A 602 5.25 32.25 -7.08
CA ASP A 602 5.76 32.30 -8.48
C ASP A 602 6.44 30.99 -8.96
N THR A 603 6.81 30.10 -8.03
CA THR A 603 7.52 28.85 -8.29
C THR A 603 6.80 27.57 -7.87
N ASP A 604 5.96 27.62 -6.81
CA ASP A 604 5.32 26.42 -6.26
C ASP A 604 3.92 26.73 -5.72
N SER A 605 3.08 25.70 -5.71
CA SER A 605 1.74 25.75 -5.12
C SER A 605 1.71 24.91 -3.86
N VAL A 606 1.30 25.50 -2.74
CA VAL A 606 1.19 24.81 -1.44
C VAL A 606 -0.28 24.64 -1.08
N LEU A 607 -0.65 23.41 -0.72
CA LEU A 607 -1.95 23.06 -0.17
C LEU A 607 -1.83 22.84 1.33
N THR A 608 -2.69 23.48 2.11
CA THR A 608 -2.86 23.17 3.54
C THR A 608 -4.10 22.31 3.73
N VAL A 609 -3.96 21.18 4.41
CA VAL A 609 -5.05 20.26 4.70
C VAL A 609 -5.23 20.13 6.21
N ASP A 610 -6.46 20.32 6.69
CA ASP A 610 -6.86 20.06 8.07
C ASP A 610 -7.49 18.66 8.18
N PHE A 611 -6.85 17.78 8.94
CA PHE A 611 -7.32 16.42 9.24
C PHE A 611 -8.12 16.31 10.54
N GLY A 612 -8.45 17.44 11.15
CA GLY A 612 -9.12 17.50 12.46
C GLY A 612 -8.18 17.24 13.64
N ASP A 613 -8.69 17.51 14.84
CA ASP A 613 -7.95 17.35 16.11
C ASP A 613 -6.62 18.15 16.15
N GLY A 614 -6.57 19.31 15.46
CA GLY A 614 -5.39 20.16 15.38
C GLY A 614 -4.27 19.65 14.45
N ARG A 615 -4.52 18.59 13.66
CA ARG A 615 -3.54 18.02 12.72
C ARG A 615 -3.66 18.72 11.36
N ILE A 616 -2.73 19.61 11.11
CA ILE A 616 -2.66 20.38 9.88
C ILE A 616 -1.35 19.99 9.16
N ALA A 617 -1.42 19.74 7.86
CA ALA A 617 -0.25 19.47 7.04
C ALA A 617 -0.23 20.30 5.76
N GLU A 618 0.96 20.62 5.32
CA GLU A 618 1.23 21.34 4.09
C GLU A 618 1.82 20.38 3.05
N TYR A 619 1.38 20.52 1.81
CA TYR A 619 1.78 19.71 0.67
C TYR A 619 2.23 20.59 -0.47
N ASP A 620 3.45 20.40 -0.92
CA ASP A 620 4.02 21.09 -2.07
C ASP A 620 4.52 20.12 -3.13
N GLY A 621 4.71 20.59 -4.36
CA GLY A 621 5.37 19.87 -5.43
C GLY A 621 5.01 18.37 -5.50
N SER A 622 5.96 17.49 -5.16
CA SER A 622 5.80 16.03 -5.21
C SER A 622 4.91 15.47 -4.10
N ASP A 623 4.72 16.21 -3.00
CA ASP A 623 3.96 15.74 -1.85
C ASP A 623 2.46 15.65 -2.13
N LEU A 624 1.99 16.40 -3.15
CA LEU A 624 0.64 16.26 -3.69
C LEU A 624 0.31 14.85 -4.18
N GLU A 625 1.32 13.99 -4.43
CA GLU A 625 1.10 12.57 -4.70
C GLU A 625 0.53 11.81 -3.50
N MET A 626 0.74 12.31 -2.29
CA MET A 626 0.27 11.70 -1.05
C MET A 626 -1.22 11.93 -0.79
N LEU A 627 -1.91 12.72 -1.62
CA LEU A 627 -3.32 13.03 -1.50
C LEU A 627 -4.16 12.40 -2.60
N ASP A 628 -5.37 11.98 -2.25
CA ASP A 628 -6.46 11.61 -3.17
C ASP A 628 -7.75 12.34 -2.76
N LEU A 629 -8.67 12.60 -3.70
CA LEU A 629 -10.03 13.01 -3.36
C LEU A 629 -10.75 11.90 -2.58
N ALA A 630 -11.64 12.25 -1.66
CA ALA A 630 -12.22 11.32 -0.68
C ALA A 630 -13.75 11.36 -0.57
N TYR A 631 -14.46 11.74 -1.62
CA TYR A 631 -15.92 11.60 -1.70
C TYR A 631 -16.32 10.13 -1.94
N ALA A 632 -15.53 9.40 -2.72
CA ALA A 632 -15.63 7.96 -2.93
C ALA A 632 -14.32 7.27 -2.55
N SER A 633 -14.39 6.03 -2.09
CA SER A 633 -13.22 5.23 -1.75
C SER A 633 -13.38 3.76 -2.13
N THR A 634 -12.29 3.00 -2.08
CA THR A 634 -12.39 1.53 -2.23
C THR A 634 -12.88 0.90 -0.94
N ILE A 635 -13.55 -0.26 -1.06
CA ILE A 635 -14.02 -1.04 0.09
C ILE A 635 -12.85 -1.37 1.04
N HIS A 636 -11.66 -1.69 0.52
CA HIS A 636 -10.47 -1.95 1.34
C HIS A 636 -10.07 -0.75 2.20
N LYS A 637 -10.13 0.46 1.65
CA LYS A 637 -9.78 1.69 2.40
C LYS A 637 -10.84 2.10 3.43
N SER A 638 -12.03 1.50 3.41
CA SER A 638 -13.06 1.73 4.40
C SER A 638 -12.95 0.84 5.64
N GLN A 639 -12.03 -0.14 5.64
CA GLN A 639 -11.79 -0.99 6.82
C GLN A 639 -11.41 -0.13 8.04
N GLY A 640 -11.84 -0.51 9.23
CA GLY A 640 -11.67 0.27 10.45
C GLY A 640 -12.57 1.53 10.57
N SER A 641 -13.37 1.85 9.53
CA SER A 641 -14.28 2.99 9.53
C SER A 641 -15.74 2.57 9.64
N GLU A 642 -16.61 3.49 10.08
CA GLU A 642 -18.06 3.29 10.13
C GLU A 642 -18.79 4.58 9.76
N TYR A 643 -19.91 4.44 9.07
CA TYR A 643 -20.69 5.55 8.55
C TYR A 643 -22.18 5.36 8.86
N LYS A 644 -22.96 6.43 8.93
CA LYS A 644 -24.41 6.31 9.08
C LYS A 644 -25.04 5.69 7.84
N SER A 645 -24.64 6.16 6.65
CA SER A 645 -25.13 5.63 5.39
C SER A 645 -23.96 5.19 4.49
N VAL A 646 -24.11 4.03 3.83
CA VAL A 646 -23.13 3.48 2.91
C VAL A 646 -23.78 3.17 1.57
N ILE A 647 -23.25 3.77 0.51
CA ILE A 647 -23.61 3.49 -0.88
C ILE A 647 -22.56 2.54 -1.44
N ILE A 648 -22.98 1.41 -2.00
CA ILE A 648 -22.08 0.37 -2.52
C ILE A 648 -22.35 0.19 -4.01
N ASN A 649 -21.31 0.34 -4.82
CA ASN A 649 -21.39 0.07 -6.25
C ASN A 649 -20.91 -1.35 -6.57
N LEU A 650 -21.76 -2.17 -7.20
CA LEU A 650 -21.45 -3.55 -7.59
C LEU A 650 -21.84 -3.81 -9.05
N GLN A 651 -20.87 -3.95 -9.94
CA GLN A 651 -21.05 -4.23 -11.34
C GLN A 651 -20.36 -5.55 -11.75
N CYS A 652 -20.89 -6.26 -12.73
CA CYS A 652 -20.26 -7.48 -13.26
C CYS A 652 -18.86 -7.20 -13.85
N ALA A 653 -18.61 -5.99 -14.32
CA ALA A 653 -17.26 -5.56 -14.72
C ALA A 653 -16.22 -5.66 -13.59
N HIS A 654 -16.66 -5.71 -12.34
CA HIS A 654 -15.85 -5.89 -11.16
C HIS A 654 -15.60 -7.36 -10.78
N ALA A 655 -15.97 -8.33 -11.64
CA ALA A 655 -16.06 -9.75 -11.33
C ALA A 655 -14.83 -10.34 -10.62
N VAL A 656 -13.62 -9.88 -10.96
CA VAL A 656 -12.38 -10.36 -10.32
C VAL A 656 -12.35 -10.07 -8.82
N MET A 657 -12.90 -8.91 -8.39
CA MET A 657 -12.91 -8.46 -7.00
C MET A 657 -14.16 -8.90 -6.23
N LEU A 658 -15.19 -9.41 -6.93
CA LEU A 658 -16.45 -9.77 -6.30
C LEU A 658 -16.33 -11.07 -5.51
N VAL A 659 -16.08 -10.95 -4.22
CA VAL A 659 -15.99 -12.04 -3.24
C VAL A 659 -16.84 -11.72 -2.02
N ARG A 660 -17.28 -12.75 -1.30
CA ARG A 660 -18.15 -12.63 -0.13
C ARG A 660 -17.60 -11.70 0.95
N PRO A 661 -16.32 -11.80 1.38
CA PRO A 661 -15.76 -10.90 2.36
C PRO A 661 -15.79 -9.43 1.95
N LEU A 662 -15.68 -9.13 0.64
CA LEU A 662 -15.74 -7.76 0.14
C LEU A 662 -17.12 -7.13 0.39
N VAL A 663 -18.19 -7.82 0.01
CA VAL A 663 -19.56 -7.32 0.19
C VAL A 663 -19.92 -7.29 1.66
N TYR A 664 -19.55 -8.32 2.43
CA TYR A 664 -19.72 -8.34 3.87
C TYR A 664 -19.04 -7.13 4.54
N THR A 665 -17.78 -6.88 4.22
CA THR A 665 -17.04 -5.71 4.73
C THR A 665 -17.74 -4.41 4.38
N ALA A 666 -18.18 -4.22 3.12
CA ALA A 666 -18.83 -2.99 2.68
C ALA A 666 -20.14 -2.73 3.44
N ILE A 667 -21.02 -3.74 3.54
CA ILE A 667 -22.31 -3.62 4.22
C ILE A 667 -22.13 -3.34 5.72
N THR A 668 -21.15 -3.98 6.32
CA THR A 668 -20.87 -3.83 7.76
C THR A 668 -20.24 -2.49 8.14
N ARG A 669 -19.91 -1.63 7.18
CA ARG A 669 -19.51 -0.24 7.45
C ARG A 669 -20.70 0.65 7.81
N ALA A 670 -21.93 0.25 7.48
CA ALA A 670 -23.12 1.04 7.72
C ALA A 670 -23.68 0.86 9.15
N LYS A 671 -24.13 1.97 9.73
CA LYS A 671 -24.83 2.00 11.01
C LYS A 671 -26.36 2.02 10.85
N GLU A 672 -26.85 2.78 9.89
CA GLU A 672 -28.28 3.09 9.73
C GLU A 672 -28.81 2.71 8.34
N ARG A 673 -28.03 2.87 7.27
CA ARG A 673 -28.50 2.63 5.89
C ARG A 673 -27.46 2.02 4.99
N VAL A 674 -27.90 1.09 4.13
CA VAL A 674 -27.13 0.50 3.03
C VAL A 674 -27.93 0.69 1.74
N LEU A 675 -27.29 1.29 0.73
CA LEU A 675 -27.83 1.49 -0.60
C LEU A 675 -26.90 0.82 -1.61
N ILE A 676 -27.33 -0.26 -2.24
CA ILE A 676 -26.54 -0.97 -3.24
C ILE A 676 -27.02 -0.52 -4.62
N VAL A 677 -26.10 -0.06 -5.48
CA VAL A 677 -26.36 0.32 -6.87
C VAL A 677 -25.56 -0.60 -7.78
N GLY A 678 -26.24 -1.22 -8.75
CA GLY A 678 -25.55 -2.06 -9.72
C GLY A 678 -26.35 -3.29 -10.14
N GLU A 679 -25.67 -4.33 -10.57
CA GLU A 679 -26.28 -5.53 -11.11
C GLU A 679 -26.57 -6.57 -10.02
N ARG A 680 -27.79 -7.09 -9.95
CA ARG A 680 -28.14 -8.22 -9.04
C ARG A 680 -27.24 -9.43 -9.26
N ARG A 681 -26.84 -9.67 -10.51
CA ARG A 681 -25.92 -10.74 -10.86
C ARG A 681 -24.55 -10.55 -10.19
N ALA A 682 -24.03 -9.31 -10.13
CA ALA A 682 -22.78 -9.00 -9.46
C ALA A 682 -22.86 -9.29 -7.95
N LEU A 683 -23.95 -8.90 -7.30
CA LEU A 683 -24.21 -9.20 -5.88
C LEU A 683 -24.28 -10.71 -5.64
N CYS A 684 -25.01 -11.46 -6.49
CA CYS A 684 -25.10 -12.91 -6.40
C CYS A 684 -23.74 -13.61 -6.58
N ILE A 685 -22.93 -13.18 -7.55
CA ILE A 685 -21.57 -13.68 -7.76
C ILE A 685 -20.74 -13.45 -6.50
N ALA A 686 -20.76 -12.24 -5.96
CA ALA A 686 -19.99 -11.89 -4.78
C ALA A 686 -20.38 -12.72 -3.55
N ILE A 687 -21.67 -12.93 -3.28
CA ILE A 687 -22.15 -13.71 -2.14
C ILE A 687 -21.79 -15.21 -2.27
N LYS A 688 -21.90 -15.76 -3.49
CA LYS A 688 -21.60 -17.19 -3.72
C LYS A 688 -20.09 -17.47 -3.72
N ARG A 689 -19.30 -16.51 -4.19
CA ARG A 689 -17.87 -16.68 -4.28
C ARG A 689 -17.24 -16.45 -2.91
N THR A 690 -16.89 -17.55 -2.27
CA THR A 690 -15.86 -17.53 -1.22
C THR A 690 -14.54 -17.25 -1.94
N ASP A 691 -13.59 -16.60 -1.30
CA ASP A 691 -12.21 -16.61 -1.79
C ASP A 691 -11.81 -18.08 -1.91
N THR A 692 -11.98 -18.61 -3.11
CA THR A 692 -11.84 -20.03 -3.40
C THR A 692 -10.37 -20.43 -3.44
N GLU A 693 -9.50 -19.49 -3.50
CA GLU A 693 -8.10 -19.70 -3.19
C GLU A 693 -7.93 -19.42 -1.69
N GLN A 694 -8.12 -20.45 -0.86
CA GLN A 694 -7.55 -20.42 0.47
C GLN A 694 -6.12 -19.92 0.31
N ARG A 695 -5.78 -18.81 0.97
CA ARG A 695 -4.43 -18.29 0.92
C ARG A 695 -3.47 -19.42 1.28
N GLY A 696 -2.51 -19.69 0.41
CA GLY A 696 -1.48 -20.69 0.68
C GLY A 696 -0.69 -20.27 1.92
N THR A 697 -0.91 -20.94 3.02
CA THR A 697 -0.25 -20.73 4.32
C THR A 697 -0.25 -22.03 5.10
N MET A 698 0.76 -22.26 5.88
CA MET A 698 0.89 -23.45 6.73
C MET A 698 1.04 -23.07 8.21
N LEU A 699 0.68 -21.85 8.59
CA LEU A 699 0.84 -21.34 9.95
C LEU A 699 0.12 -22.22 10.98
N SER A 700 -1.15 -22.57 10.70
CA SER A 700 -1.94 -23.46 11.58
C SER A 700 -1.29 -24.84 11.72
N ALA A 701 -0.80 -25.43 10.62
CA ALA A 701 -0.11 -26.71 10.63
C ALA A 701 1.18 -26.66 11.46
N ARG A 702 2.00 -25.63 11.26
CA ARG A 702 3.24 -25.41 12.02
C ARG A 702 2.99 -25.27 13.54
N ILE A 703 1.95 -24.50 13.92
CA ILE A 703 1.59 -24.35 15.35
C ILE A 703 1.17 -25.71 15.92
N LYS A 704 0.32 -26.47 15.21
CA LYS A 704 -0.12 -27.81 15.67
C LYS A 704 1.04 -28.78 15.83
N GLU A 705 1.99 -28.78 14.88
CA GLU A 705 3.17 -29.62 14.91
C GLU A 705 4.02 -29.31 16.15
N LEU A 706 4.30 -28.03 16.43
CA LEU A 706 5.06 -27.62 17.61
C LEU A 706 4.43 -28.08 18.92
N ILE A 707 3.09 -28.01 19.01
CA ILE A 707 2.34 -28.45 20.20
C ILE A 707 2.35 -29.98 20.34
N SER A 708 2.27 -30.72 19.23
CA SER A 708 2.23 -32.18 19.25
C SER A 708 3.58 -32.82 19.58
N ASN A 709 4.69 -32.23 19.08
CA ASN A 709 6.03 -32.73 19.31
C ASN A 709 6.40 -32.72 20.81
N VAL A 710 6.01 -31.68 21.54
CA VAL A 710 6.27 -31.61 23.00
C VAL A 710 5.40 -32.60 23.81
N LYS A 711 4.17 -32.88 23.36
CA LYS A 711 3.35 -33.93 23.99
C LYS A 711 3.96 -35.32 23.79
N GLY A 712 4.63 -35.54 22.66
CA GLY A 712 5.35 -36.79 22.36
C GLY A 712 6.60 -36.99 23.25
N ASP A 713 7.38 -35.93 23.49
CA ASP A 713 8.58 -35.99 24.33
C ASP A 713 8.24 -36.17 25.82
N HIS A 714 7.15 -35.63 26.33
CA HIS A 714 6.65 -35.90 27.67
C HIS A 714 6.13 -37.34 27.86
N TYR A 715 5.66 -37.99 26.77
CA TYR A 715 5.19 -39.39 26.86
C TYR A 715 6.37 -40.38 26.80
N ASN A 716 7.44 -40.06 26.09
CA ASN A 716 8.64 -40.90 26.02
C ASN A 716 9.58 -40.70 27.19
N GLY A 717 9.55 -39.57 27.93
CA GLY A 717 10.29 -39.32 29.14
C GLY A 717 9.83 -40.09 30.38
N ASN A 718 8.55 -40.56 30.40
CA ASN A 718 7.99 -41.32 31.51
C ASN A 718 8.09 -42.88 31.33
N LEU A 719 8.65 -43.34 30.20
CA LEU A 719 8.95 -44.77 29.95
C LEU A 719 10.42 -45.15 30.16
N ALA A 720 11.26 -44.17 30.58
CA ALA A 720 12.66 -44.37 30.85
C ALA A 720 13.04 -44.02 32.31
N GLN A 721 12.11 -44.19 33.29
CA GLN A 721 12.41 -44.23 34.72
C GLN A 721 11.98 -45.58 35.34
#